data_c883476f3ba0f45a85c2ec39d22bcf30
#
_entry.id   c883476f3ba0f45a85c2ec39d22bcf30
#
_cell.length_a   1.000
_cell.length_b   1.000
_cell.length_c   1.000
_cell.angle_alpha   90.00
_cell.angle_beta   90.00
_cell.angle_gamma   90.00
#
_symmetry.space_group_name_H-M   'P 1'
#
loop_
_entity.id
_entity.type
_entity.pdbx_description
1 polymer ?
#
loop_
_entity_poly.entity_id
_entity_poly.type
_entity_poly.pdbx_seq_one_letter_code
_entity_poly.pdbx_strand_id
1 'polypeptide(L)'
;MAKSVKLKRKPVAIEPNTEVKKQTNTKNEPSYLPIRFGVVGFFILVMAGMLIAKAAHIQLLDSERLINEANNRSLRTKELPFTRGRILDRNGRFLSISVPMYSLTLDPREYFDSKLRRSPERWKLLAMEMGASKSKIEKNVNDFIEKKNTSKEKVAFDPRSILNTKSEDYWTLLAQSTGLDYNTLIQAVRNNPSSPFLMQEISASQLERSKLEAIAKASGEKYNDLMARLYKASRQRFIYIARHEPESIANYAQELKIDGMVLKAESRRFYPLAEEASQLIGFTDVDDVHGSEGLERSFDSLLIGKNGRQVIRKDARGNVIENIRDEKQYDPQDVMLSIDEELQSEVYKKIKEAVVANNAESGTAVLVDVQTGEILAMANAPSFNPNKRDSFKPELMRNRAITDTFEPGSTVKPLVVLTALQNGATYRDEVINTRPFVVNGHTIKDVAPRESLSLTGILQKSSNIGVSRLALRMPSTALVDTYSKVGFGKDTGLGLGEQKGTNGDRKRWSDIERATMAYGYGLNITPLQLARAYATLGSFGIYRPLSITKVDPPVIGERVLPEKITRDVVHMMESVAQKGEGGQKAMVEGYRVAVKTGTARKLEKGQYVEKYIAYTAGVAPASDPRFALVVLINEPKAGQYYGGSVSAPLFSSIMGYTLKARNIKPDNLTDSESAVREIKSEQKVN
;
A
#
# COMPACT_ATOMS: atom_id res chain seq x y z
N MET A 1 -7.57 -59.10 12.04
CA MET A 1 -7.50 -60.16 13.08
C MET A 1 -7.45 -59.49 14.45
N ALA A 2 -8.54 -59.41 15.15
CA ALA A 2 -8.59 -59.08 16.57
C ALA A 2 -9.87 -59.71 17.15
N LYS A 3 -9.68 -60.59 18.10
CA LYS A 3 -10.71 -61.45 18.70
C LYS A 3 -11.56 -60.67 19.73
N SER A 4 -12.88 -60.75 19.60
CA SER A 4 -13.84 -60.37 20.63
C SER A 4 -13.93 -61.45 21.71
N VAL A 5 -13.86 -61.05 22.99
CA VAL A 5 -14.13 -61.94 24.14
C VAL A 5 -15.53 -61.60 24.67
N LYS A 6 -16.46 -62.53 24.52
CA LYS A 6 -17.80 -62.53 25.16
C LYS A 6 -17.70 -63.22 26.51
N LEU A 7 -18.00 -62.54 27.60
CA LEU A 7 -18.23 -63.13 28.92
C LEU A 7 -19.73 -63.42 29.09
N LYS A 8 -20.07 -64.70 29.17
CA LYS A 8 -21.40 -65.22 29.58
C LYS A 8 -21.48 -65.28 31.12
N ARG A 9 -22.47 -64.65 31.70
CA ARG A 9 -22.92 -64.99 33.08
C ARG A 9 -24.16 -65.83 33.04
N LYS A 10 -24.10 -66.95 33.74
CA LYS A 10 -25.26 -67.89 33.99
C LYS A 10 -26.12 -67.36 35.14
N PRO A 11 -27.40 -67.64 35.13
CA PRO A 11 -28.31 -67.34 36.24
C PRO A 11 -28.21 -68.42 37.32
N VAL A 12 -28.28 -68.00 38.59
CA VAL A 12 -28.45 -68.91 39.75
C VAL A 12 -29.92 -68.83 40.18
N ALA A 13 -30.59 -70.02 40.15
CA ALA A 13 -31.93 -70.23 40.68
C ALA A 13 -31.79 -70.48 42.19
N ILE A 14 -32.68 -69.91 42.96
CA ILE A 14 -32.93 -70.35 44.37
C ILE A 14 -34.41 -70.58 44.51
N GLU A 15 -34.74 -71.84 44.82
CA GLU A 15 -36.09 -72.34 45.16
C GLU A 15 -36.48 -72.01 46.63
N PRO A 16 -37.79 -72.10 46.96
CA PRO A 16 -38.34 -71.59 48.21
C PRO A 16 -38.55 -72.73 49.27
N ASN A 17 -38.51 -72.35 50.53
CA ASN A 17 -39.19 -73.03 51.66
C ASN A 17 -39.10 -72.09 52.87
N THR A 18 -40.02 -71.83 53.68
CA THR A 18 -40.93 -72.64 54.41
C THR A 18 -41.97 -71.77 55.19
N GLU A 19 -43.11 -72.30 55.42
CA GLU A 19 -44.25 -71.84 56.22
C GLU A 19 -43.85 -71.33 57.61
N VAL A 20 -44.46 -70.23 58.09
CA VAL A 20 -44.70 -69.97 59.52
C VAL A 20 -46.05 -69.25 59.73
N LYS A 21 -46.90 -69.89 60.37
CA LYS A 21 -48.15 -69.68 61.15
C LYS A 21 -48.65 -68.23 61.32
N LYS A 22 -49.94 -68.10 61.04
CA LYS A 22 -50.82 -67.01 61.51
C LYS A 22 -50.76 -66.83 63.04
N GLN A 23 -50.55 -65.65 63.46
CA GLN A 23 -51.11 -65.12 64.72
C GLN A 23 -51.83 -63.81 64.42
N THR A 24 -53.17 -63.90 64.65
CA THR A 24 -54.08 -62.77 64.67
C THR A 24 -53.84 -61.96 65.91
N ASN A 25 -53.49 -60.69 65.73
CA ASN A 25 -53.62 -59.73 66.84
C ASN A 25 -54.28 -58.45 66.29
N THR A 26 -55.59 -58.37 66.55
CA THR A 26 -56.38 -57.15 66.37
C THR A 26 -55.94 -56.07 67.32
N LYS A 27 -55.29 -55.03 66.85
CA LYS A 27 -55.23 -53.73 67.54
C LYS A 27 -55.74 -52.67 66.58
N ASN A 28 -56.76 -51.96 67.04
CA ASN A 28 -57.35 -50.76 66.43
C ASN A 28 -56.27 -49.76 66.10
N GLU A 29 -55.99 -49.59 64.82
CA GLU A 29 -55.19 -48.43 64.36
C GLU A 29 -56.13 -47.27 64.08
N PRO A 30 -55.77 -46.05 64.50
CA PRO A 30 -56.60 -44.87 64.32
C PRO A 30 -56.74 -44.52 62.83
N SER A 31 -57.96 -44.23 62.42
CA SER A 31 -58.43 -43.99 61.06
C SER A 31 -57.88 -42.74 60.36
N TYR A 32 -56.77 -42.20 60.85
CA TYR A 32 -56.16 -40.98 60.31
C TYR A 32 -55.06 -41.20 59.25
N LEU A 33 -54.60 -42.45 59.06
CA LEU A 33 -53.56 -42.76 58.11
C LEU A 33 -53.90 -42.38 56.63
N PRO A 34 -55.08 -42.70 56.08
CA PRO A 34 -55.46 -42.45 54.72
C PRO A 34 -55.57 -40.93 54.43
N ILE A 35 -56.01 -40.13 55.42
CA ILE A 35 -56.11 -38.68 55.24
C ILE A 35 -54.70 -38.03 55.14
N ARG A 36 -53.76 -38.48 55.97
CA ARG A 36 -52.36 -37.99 55.94
C ARG A 36 -51.67 -38.31 54.63
N PHE A 37 -51.86 -39.53 54.09
CA PHE A 37 -51.38 -39.90 52.77
C PHE A 37 -52.05 -39.08 51.67
N GLY A 38 -53.34 -38.80 51.76
CA GLY A 38 -54.08 -37.94 50.85
C GLY A 38 -53.57 -36.51 50.84
N VAL A 39 -53.28 -35.94 52.03
CA VAL A 39 -52.72 -34.60 52.17
C VAL A 39 -51.29 -34.52 51.58
N VAL A 40 -50.44 -35.50 51.89
CA VAL A 40 -49.11 -35.59 51.30
C VAL A 40 -49.16 -35.76 49.77
N GLY A 41 -50.02 -36.62 49.27
CA GLY A 41 -50.28 -36.85 47.86
C GLY A 41 -50.76 -35.57 47.17
N PHE A 42 -51.70 -34.83 47.81
CA PHE A 42 -52.11 -33.50 47.28
C PHE A 42 -50.97 -32.50 47.18
N PHE A 43 -50.14 -32.38 48.21
CA PHE A 43 -48.98 -31.50 48.15
C PHE A 43 -47.96 -31.89 47.09
N ILE A 44 -47.73 -33.19 46.91
CA ILE A 44 -46.86 -33.71 45.81
C ILE A 44 -47.46 -33.34 44.45
N LEU A 45 -48.77 -33.49 44.25
CA LEU A 45 -49.43 -33.14 42.97
C LEU A 45 -49.42 -31.63 42.72
N VAL A 46 -49.62 -30.80 43.76
CA VAL A 46 -49.50 -29.32 43.64
C VAL A 46 -48.09 -28.94 43.31
N MET A 47 -47.10 -29.53 43.95
CA MET A 47 -45.68 -29.27 43.67
C MET A 47 -45.30 -29.74 42.24
N ALA A 48 -45.76 -30.92 41.82
CA ALA A 48 -45.57 -31.39 40.44
C ALA A 48 -46.23 -30.45 39.42
N GLY A 49 -47.45 -29.98 39.70
CA GLY A 49 -48.16 -29.00 38.89
C GLY A 49 -47.41 -27.65 38.77
N MET A 50 -46.86 -27.16 39.88
CA MET A 50 -46.02 -25.95 39.88
C MET A 50 -44.73 -26.16 39.07
N LEU A 51 -44.09 -27.31 39.15
CA LEU A 51 -42.89 -27.63 38.39
C LEU A 51 -43.20 -27.70 36.90
N ILE A 52 -44.31 -28.33 36.51
CA ILE A 52 -44.78 -28.41 35.12
C ILE A 52 -45.10 -26.99 34.60
N ALA A 53 -45.85 -26.22 35.37
CA ALA A 53 -46.16 -24.82 35.02
C ALA A 53 -44.90 -23.96 34.87
N LYS A 54 -43.92 -24.12 35.76
CA LYS A 54 -42.65 -23.44 35.67
C LYS A 54 -41.81 -23.90 34.48
N ALA A 55 -41.80 -25.19 34.19
CA ALA A 55 -41.14 -25.74 33.01
C ALA A 55 -41.77 -25.20 31.70
N ALA A 56 -43.13 -25.20 31.65
CA ALA A 56 -43.86 -24.62 30.52
C ALA A 56 -43.56 -23.10 30.36
N HIS A 57 -43.53 -22.35 31.44
CA HIS A 57 -43.18 -20.95 31.43
C HIS A 57 -41.76 -20.71 30.86
N ILE A 58 -40.78 -21.50 31.28
CA ILE A 58 -39.40 -21.42 30.82
C ILE A 58 -39.29 -21.83 29.34
N GLN A 59 -40.01 -22.87 28.93
CA GLN A 59 -39.94 -23.40 27.56
C GLN A 59 -40.73 -22.56 26.54
N LEU A 60 -41.86 -21.99 26.93
CA LEU A 60 -42.78 -21.31 26.01
C LEU A 60 -42.65 -19.77 26.05
N LEU A 61 -42.45 -19.20 27.21
CA LEU A 61 -42.43 -17.74 27.39
C LEU A 61 -41.02 -17.15 27.51
N ASP A 62 -40.13 -17.80 28.22
CA ASP A 62 -38.77 -17.28 28.45
C ASP A 62 -37.71 -17.91 27.53
N SER A 63 -38.09 -18.82 26.64
CA SER A 63 -37.16 -19.60 25.81
C SER A 63 -36.24 -18.73 24.98
N GLU A 64 -36.77 -17.78 24.22
CA GLU A 64 -35.97 -16.89 23.36
C GLU A 64 -35.03 -16.03 24.20
N ARG A 65 -35.50 -15.50 25.31
CA ARG A 65 -34.65 -14.64 26.19
C ARG A 65 -33.49 -15.45 26.76
N LEU A 66 -33.71 -16.65 27.23
CA LEU A 66 -32.70 -17.53 27.81
C LEU A 66 -31.70 -18.03 26.76
N ILE A 67 -32.19 -18.35 25.55
CA ILE A 67 -31.32 -18.70 24.42
C ILE A 67 -30.44 -17.53 24.03
N ASN A 68 -30.98 -16.30 23.95
CA ASN A 68 -30.21 -15.10 23.62
C ASN A 68 -29.17 -14.77 24.72
N GLU A 69 -29.51 -14.91 26.00
CA GLU A 69 -28.57 -14.76 27.10
C GLU A 69 -27.45 -15.82 27.05
N ALA A 70 -27.79 -17.07 26.79
CA ALA A 70 -26.84 -18.17 26.65
C ALA A 70 -25.90 -17.95 25.45
N ASN A 71 -26.44 -17.50 24.31
CA ASN A 71 -25.68 -17.16 23.13
C ASN A 71 -24.74 -15.99 23.40
N ASN A 72 -25.21 -14.92 24.01
CA ASN A 72 -24.37 -13.76 24.35
C ASN A 72 -23.20 -14.12 25.29
N ARG A 73 -23.38 -15.13 26.14
CA ARG A 73 -22.33 -15.59 27.07
C ARG A 73 -21.37 -16.58 26.43
N SER A 74 -21.84 -17.45 25.53
CA SER A 74 -21.08 -18.58 25.00
C SER A 74 -20.56 -18.39 23.57
N LEU A 75 -21.24 -17.57 22.73
CA LEU A 75 -20.82 -17.33 21.37
C LEU A 75 -19.65 -16.37 21.31
N ARG A 76 -18.68 -16.71 20.48
CA ARG A 76 -17.54 -15.86 20.14
C ARG A 76 -17.33 -15.91 18.64
N THR A 77 -17.20 -14.75 18.04
CA THR A 77 -16.75 -14.63 16.65
C THR A 77 -15.23 -14.67 16.65
N LYS A 78 -14.66 -15.63 15.95
CA LYS A 78 -13.24 -15.74 15.68
C LYS A 78 -13.03 -15.31 14.25
N GLU A 79 -12.27 -14.26 14.03
CA GLU A 79 -11.79 -13.92 12.69
C GLU A 79 -10.69 -14.91 12.31
N LEU A 80 -10.81 -15.47 11.12
CA LEU A 80 -9.77 -16.32 10.57
C LEU A 80 -8.68 -15.42 10.00
N PRO A 81 -7.41 -15.61 10.40
CA PRO A 81 -6.32 -14.83 9.84
C PRO A 81 -6.25 -15.11 8.34
N PHE A 82 -6.12 -14.06 7.55
CA PHE A 82 -5.85 -14.17 6.13
C PHE A 82 -4.44 -13.72 5.84
N THR A 83 -3.86 -14.26 4.80
CA THR A 83 -2.57 -13.80 4.28
C THR A 83 -2.85 -12.94 3.07
N ARG A 84 -2.38 -11.69 3.06
CA ARG A 84 -2.52 -10.78 1.93
C ARG A 84 -1.93 -11.38 0.66
N GLY A 85 -2.62 -11.27 -0.48
CA GLY A 85 -2.18 -11.76 -1.79
C GLY A 85 -0.80 -11.24 -2.18
N ARG A 86 -0.11 -11.98 -3.00
CA ARG A 86 1.25 -11.68 -3.45
C ARG A 86 1.25 -10.72 -4.63
N ILE A 87 2.25 -9.87 -4.71
CA ILE A 87 2.55 -9.11 -5.93
C ILE A 87 3.74 -9.80 -6.58
N LEU A 88 3.55 -10.21 -7.82
CA LEU A 88 4.51 -10.99 -8.60
C LEU A 88 5.01 -10.17 -9.80
N ASP A 89 6.24 -10.40 -10.22
CA ASP A 89 6.75 -9.94 -11.49
C ASP A 89 6.13 -10.74 -12.65
N ARG A 90 6.44 -10.38 -13.89
CA ARG A 90 5.94 -11.06 -15.08
C ARG A 90 6.32 -12.54 -15.19
N ASN A 91 7.35 -12.98 -14.45
CA ASN A 91 7.91 -14.34 -14.45
C ASN A 91 7.46 -15.13 -13.21
N GLY A 92 6.62 -14.56 -12.33
CA GLY A 92 6.14 -15.17 -11.10
C GLY A 92 7.06 -15.02 -9.89
N ARG A 93 8.10 -14.17 -9.96
CA ARG A 93 8.98 -13.87 -8.83
C ARG A 93 8.30 -12.89 -7.87
N PHE A 94 8.60 -13.00 -6.58
CA PHE A 94 7.96 -12.19 -5.56
C PHE A 94 8.51 -10.76 -5.53
N LEU A 95 7.63 -9.78 -5.74
CA LEU A 95 7.89 -8.36 -5.52
C LEU A 95 7.34 -7.90 -4.16
N SER A 96 6.29 -8.56 -3.67
CA SER A 96 5.75 -8.39 -2.33
C SER A 96 5.07 -9.66 -1.86
N ILE A 97 5.39 -10.10 -0.65
CA ILE A 97 4.87 -11.32 -0.04
C ILE A 97 4.63 -11.11 1.46
N SER A 98 3.60 -11.75 2.00
CA SER A 98 3.38 -11.78 3.44
C SER A 98 4.09 -13.00 4.05
N VAL A 99 4.97 -12.74 5.00
CA VAL A 99 5.73 -13.76 5.72
C VAL A 99 5.05 -13.99 7.07
N PRO A 100 4.78 -15.24 7.48
CA PRO A 100 4.22 -15.53 8.79
C PRO A 100 5.19 -15.10 9.88
N MET A 101 4.68 -14.39 10.86
CA MET A 101 5.41 -13.88 12.01
C MET A 101 4.55 -14.05 13.27
N TYR A 102 5.15 -13.84 14.41
CA TYR A 102 4.48 -13.93 15.69
C TYR A 102 4.67 -12.67 16.49
N SER A 103 3.61 -12.25 17.17
CA SER A 103 3.68 -11.19 18.16
C SER A 103 3.54 -11.76 19.56
N LEU A 104 4.46 -11.37 20.42
CA LEU A 104 4.43 -11.71 21.84
C LEU A 104 3.54 -10.71 22.55
N THR A 105 2.42 -11.17 23.09
CA THR A 105 1.47 -10.35 23.84
C THR A 105 1.41 -10.82 25.28
N LEU A 106 1.10 -9.90 26.19
CA LEU A 106 0.94 -10.18 27.62
C LEU A 106 -0.46 -9.77 28.06
N ASP A 107 -1.21 -10.67 28.73
CA ASP A 107 -2.40 -10.29 29.45
C ASP A 107 -2.01 -9.64 30.78
N PRO A 108 -2.29 -8.34 30.99
CA PRO A 108 -1.90 -7.65 32.19
C PRO A 108 -2.55 -8.19 33.46
N ARG A 109 -3.74 -8.79 33.38
CA ARG A 109 -4.45 -9.35 34.52
C ARG A 109 -3.74 -10.59 35.04
N GLU A 110 -3.47 -11.54 34.15
CA GLU A 110 -2.72 -12.75 34.49
C GLU A 110 -1.30 -12.42 34.99
N TYR A 111 -0.66 -11.42 34.39
CA TYR A 111 0.66 -10.97 34.82
C TYR A 111 0.65 -10.41 36.23
N PHE A 112 -0.38 -9.64 36.64
CA PHE A 112 -0.47 -9.06 37.99
C PHE A 112 -0.92 -10.06 39.07
N ASP A 113 -1.80 -10.99 38.68
CA ASP A 113 -2.31 -12.02 39.59
C ASP A 113 -1.33 -13.18 39.78
N SER A 114 -0.35 -13.32 38.85
CA SER A 114 0.58 -14.42 38.89
C SER A 114 1.75 -14.22 39.84
N LYS A 115 2.26 -15.36 40.33
CA LYS A 115 3.51 -15.44 41.12
C LYS A 115 4.76 -15.05 40.28
N LEU A 116 4.63 -14.68 39.06
CA LEU A 116 5.67 -14.42 38.05
C LEU A 116 6.46 -13.14 38.26
N ARG A 117 5.99 -12.20 39.03
CA ARG A 117 6.86 -11.17 39.57
C ARG A 117 8.13 -11.77 40.25
N ARG A 118 8.11 -13.10 40.46
CA ARG A 118 9.16 -13.85 41.13
C ARG A 118 10.11 -14.60 40.17
N SER A 119 9.98 -14.52 38.85
CA SER A 119 10.89 -15.18 37.94
C SER A 119 11.56 -14.21 36.94
N PRO A 120 12.37 -13.25 37.41
CA PRO A 120 13.07 -12.29 36.58
C PRO A 120 14.01 -12.97 35.57
N GLU A 121 14.42 -14.21 35.83
CA GLU A 121 15.32 -14.99 34.99
C GLU A 121 14.68 -15.35 33.64
N ARG A 122 13.41 -15.73 33.60
CA ARG A 122 12.70 -16.06 32.34
C ARG A 122 12.62 -14.87 31.41
N TRP A 123 12.32 -13.68 31.94
CA TRP A 123 12.34 -12.44 31.19
C TRP A 123 13.72 -12.07 30.67
N LYS A 124 14.76 -12.32 31.48
CA LYS A 124 16.14 -12.11 31.07
C LYS A 124 16.52 -13.01 29.90
N LEU A 125 16.16 -14.31 29.98
CA LEU A 125 16.41 -15.26 28.92
C LEU A 125 15.69 -14.89 27.63
N LEU A 126 14.41 -14.51 27.71
CA LEU A 126 13.65 -14.05 26.53
C LEU A 126 14.28 -12.79 25.93
N ALA A 127 14.66 -11.81 26.75
CA ALA A 127 15.31 -10.59 26.28
C ALA A 127 16.63 -10.87 25.58
N MET A 128 17.42 -11.81 26.08
CA MET A 128 18.70 -12.24 25.46
C MET A 128 18.45 -12.86 24.09
N GLU A 129 17.48 -13.78 23.99
CA GLU A 129 17.17 -14.45 22.72
C GLU A 129 16.62 -13.48 21.67
N MET A 130 15.84 -12.51 22.08
CA MET A 130 15.33 -11.44 21.20
C MET A 130 16.37 -10.37 20.83
N GLY A 131 17.60 -10.47 21.37
CA GLY A 131 18.59 -9.38 21.22
C GLY A 131 18.14 -8.05 21.84
N ALA A 132 17.17 -8.09 22.75
CA ALA A 132 16.61 -6.91 23.41
C ALA A 132 17.15 -6.79 24.86
N SER A 133 17.28 -5.55 25.35
CA SER A 133 17.59 -5.37 26.76
C SER A 133 16.36 -5.66 27.64
N LYS A 134 16.57 -6.35 28.75
CA LYS A 134 15.53 -6.58 29.78
C LYS A 134 14.83 -5.26 30.18
N SER A 135 15.60 -4.19 30.28
CA SER A 135 15.09 -2.85 30.61
C SER A 135 14.08 -2.32 29.57
N LYS A 136 14.24 -2.66 28.30
CA LYS A 136 13.29 -2.25 27.23
C LYS A 136 11.95 -2.97 27.38
N ILE A 137 11.98 -4.27 27.70
CA ILE A 137 10.76 -5.05 27.95
C ILE A 137 10.07 -4.56 29.23
N GLU A 138 10.81 -4.38 30.32
CA GLU A 138 10.31 -3.86 31.58
C GLU A 138 9.73 -2.44 31.42
N LYS A 139 10.39 -1.59 30.62
CA LYS A 139 9.88 -0.25 30.31
C LYS A 139 8.53 -0.32 29.58
N ASN A 140 8.39 -1.17 28.54
CA ASN A 140 7.14 -1.31 27.81
C ASN A 140 5.99 -1.77 28.72
N VAL A 141 6.27 -2.70 29.65
CA VAL A 141 5.29 -3.16 30.64
C VAL A 141 4.97 -2.05 31.65
N ASN A 142 5.99 -1.35 32.15
CA ASN A 142 5.80 -0.25 33.11
C ASN A 142 5.08 0.95 32.48
N ASP A 143 5.43 1.34 31.25
CA ASP A 143 4.75 2.41 30.50
C ASP A 143 3.24 2.09 30.31
N PHE A 144 2.92 0.81 30.07
CA PHE A 144 1.52 0.39 30.01
C PHE A 144 0.81 0.49 31.36
N ILE A 145 1.47 0.06 32.44
CA ILE A 145 0.95 0.15 33.81
C ILE A 145 0.71 1.62 34.18
N GLU A 146 1.65 2.49 33.87
CA GLU A 146 1.58 3.91 34.12
C GLU A 146 0.45 4.56 33.31
N LYS A 147 0.33 4.26 32.03
CA LYS A 147 -0.80 4.70 31.18
C LYS A 147 -2.14 4.21 31.71
N LYS A 148 -2.22 2.99 32.22
CA LYS A 148 -3.43 2.47 32.87
C LYS A 148 -3.78 3.24 34.14
N ASN A 149 -2.78 3.58 34.97
CA ASN A 149 -2.96 4.27 36.23
C ASN A 149 -3.15 5.77 36.08
N THR A 150 -2.69 6.35 34.97
CA THR A 150 -2.69 7.79 34.67
C THR A 150 -3.51 8.16 33.43
N SER A 151 -4.43 7.29 32.98
CA SER A 151 -5.31 7.68 31.90
C SER A 151 -6.17 8.87 32.33
N LYS A 152 -5.73 10.05 31.92
CA LYS A 152 -6.40 11.31 32.20
C LYS A 152 -7.30 11.64 31.04
N GLU A 153 -8.55 11.90 31.30
CA GLU A 153 -9.48 12.38 30.28
C GLU A 153 -10.10 13.71 30.69
N LYS A 154 -10.33 14.56 29.69
CA LYS A 154 -11.01 15.84 29.90
C LYS A 154 -12.49 15.58 30.11
N VAL A 155 -13.02 16.03 31.22
CA VAL A 155 -14.43 15.95 31.56
C VAL A 155 -15.04 17.34 31.51
N ALA A 156 -16.05 17.52 30.68
CA ALA A 156 -16.83 18.78 30.64
C ALA A 156 -18.00 18.70 31.61
N PHE A 157 -18.17 19.74 32.41
CA PHE A 157 -19.28 19.87 33.37
C PHE A 157 -20.43 20.65 32.76
N ASP A 158 -21.65 20.12 32.86
CA ASP A 158 -22.88 20.87 32.58
C ASP A 158 -23.34 21.62 33.82
N PRO A 159 -23.28 22.96 33.86
CA PRO A 159 -23.68 23.76 35.04
C PRO A 159 -25.11 23.49 35.47
N ARG A 160 -26.01 23.16 34.51
CA ARG A 160 -27.41 22.91 34.82
C ARG A 160 -27.64 21.69 35.67
N SER A 161 -26.76 20.68 35.54
CA SER A 161 -26.85 19.44 36.34
C SER A 161 -26.48 19.63 37.80
N ILE A 162 -25.73 20.68 38.13
CA ILE A 162 -25.22 20.98 39.48
C ILE A 162 -25.95 22.13 40.18
N LEU A 163 -26.51 23.10 39.44
CA LEU A 163 -27.17 24.28 40.03
C LEU A 163 -28.31 23.97 40.98
N ASN A 164 -29.02 22.86 40.76
CA ASN A 164 -30.16 22.45 41.60
C ASN A 164 -29.75 21.62 42.83
N THR A 165 -28.47 21.37 43.05
CA THR A 165 -27.98 20.55 44.15
C THR A 165 -27.75 21.45 45.36
N LYS A 166 -28.52 21.24 46.43
CA LYS A 166 -28.44 22.02 47.67
C LYS A 166 -27.48 21.45 48.72
N SER A 167 -26.87 20.28 48.49
CA SER A 167 -25.99 19.61 49.43
C SER A 167 -24.60 20.24 49.40
N GLU A 168 -24.18 20.82 50.49
CA GLU A 168 -22.85 21.38 50.70
C GLU A 168 -21.76 20.30 50.61
N ASP A 169 -22.06 19.10 51.08
CA ASP A 169 -21.18 17.94 50.97
C ASP A 169 -20.88 17.55 49.52
N TYR A 170 -21.89 17.64 48.67
CA TYR A 170 -21.72 17.37 47.23
C TYR A 170 -20.78 18.38 46.54
N TRP A 171 -20.95 19.68 46.88
CA TRP A 171 -20.10 20.72 46.34
C TRP A 171 -18.65 20.58 46.82
N THR A 172 -18.48 20.28 48.10
CA THR A 172 -17.17 20.02 48.70
C THR A 172 -16.49 18.82 48.03
N LEU A 173 -17.24 17.73 47.84
CA LEU A 173 -16.74 16.53 47.16
C LEU A 173 -16.34 16.79 45.71
N LEU A 174 -17.13 17.57 45.00
CA LEU A 174 -16.85 17.95 43.61
C LEU A 174 -15.63 18.87 43.52
N ALA A 175 -15.48 19.86 44.40
CA ALA A 175 -14.32 20.73 44.48
C ALA A 175 -13.04 19.92 44.74
N GLN A 176 -13.05 19.00 45.70
CA GLN A 176 -11.93 18.09 46.00
C GLN A 176 -11.60 17.17 44.78
N SER A 177 -12.63 16.71 44.04
CA SER A 177 -12.45 15.82 42.89
C SER A 177 -11.85 16.53 41.69
N THR A 178 -12.15 17.79 41.52
CA THR A 178 -11.68 18.65 40.42
C THR A 178 -10.40 19.40 40.74
N GLY A 179 -9.96 19.40 41.99
CA GLY A 179 -8.80 20.17 42.48
C GLY A 179 -9.04 21.68 42.48
N LEU A 180 -10.30 22.12 42.38
CA LEU A 180 -10.69 23.53 42.47
C LEU A 180 -11.05 23.92 43.89
N ASP A 181 -10.81 25.21 44.23
CA ASP A 181 -11.33 25.77 45.45
C ASP A 181 -12.87 25.84 45.40
N TYR A 182 -13.51 25.54 46.51
CA TYR A 182 -14.97 25.49 46.64
C TYR A 182 -15.69 26.75 46.16
N ASN A 183 -15.21 27.94 46.55
CA ASN A 183 -15.81 29.20 46.16
C ASN A 183 -15.60 29.49 44.66
N THR A 184 -14.45 29.14 44.14
CA THR A 184 -14.14 29.25 42.70
C THR A 184 -15.05 28.37 41.86
N LEU A 185 -15.32 27.13 42.31
CA LEU A 185 -16.24 26.22 41.63
C LEU A 185 -17.67 26.77 41.62
N ILE A 186 -18.18 27.25 42.76
CA ILE A 186 -19.53 27.85 42.85
C ILE A 186 -19.67 29.09 41.95
N GLN A 187 -18.68 29.98 41.96
CA GLN A 187 -18.70 31.18 41.14
C GLN A 187 -18.65 30.84 39.64
N ALA A 188 -17.80 29.88 39.24
CA ALA A 188 -17.71 29.45 37.86
C ALA A 188 -19.02 28.88 37.34
N VAL A 189 -19.71 28.07 38.14
CA VAL A 189 -21.02 27.49 37.82
C VAL A 189 -22.10 28.57 37.71
N ARG A 190 -22.12 29.55 38.62
CA ARG A 190 -23.10 30.64 38.65
C ARG A 190 -22.92 31.64 37.52
N ASN A 191 -21.66 31.90 37.11
CA ASN A 191 -21.33 32.85 36.06
C ASN A 191 -21.58 32.31 34.64
N ASN A 192 -21.62 31.00 34.43
CA ASN A 192 -21.83 30.36 33.16
C ASN A 192 -22.91 29.26 33.19
N PRO A 193 -24.16 29.58 33.50
CA PRO A 193 -25.22 28.60 33.70
C PRO A 193 -25.68 27.88 32.45
N SER A 194 -25.30 28.33 31.23
CA SER A 194 -25.78 27.80 29.97
C SER A 194 -24.71 27.11 29.13
N SER A 195 -23.42 27.15 29.48
CA SER A 195 -22.34 26.59 28.70
C SER A 195 -21.55 25.55 29.47
N PRO A 196 -21.14 24.44 28.87
CA PRO A 196 -20.18 23.53 29.45
C PRO A 196 -18.90 24.28 29.81
N PHE A 197 -18.48 24.20 31.03
CA PHE A 197 -17.24 24.81 31.52
C PHE A 197 -16.39 23.76 32.26
N LEU A 198 -15.15 24.08 32.54
CA LEU A 198 -14.23 23.18 33.21
C LEU A 198 -13.98 21.90 32.43
N MET A 199 -13.10 22.00 31.45
CA MET A 199 -12.47 20.84 30.87
C MET A 199 -11.22 20.54 31.70
N GLN A 200 -11.32 19.62 32.66
CA GLN A 200 -10.19 19.20 33.45
C GLN A 200 -9.83 17.74 33.18
N GLU A 201 -8.54 17.45 33.15
CA GLU A 201 -8.06 16.09 33.01
C GLU A 201 -8.20 15.36 34.35
N ILE A 202 -8.96 14.26 34.38
CA ILE A 202 -9.25 13.48 35.57
C ILE A 202 -8.74 12.05 35.35
N SER A 203 -8.04 11.54 36.39
CA SER A 203 -7.58 10.14 36.43
C SER A 203 -8.51 9.29 37.30
N ALA A 204 -9.05 8.23 36.72
CA ALA A 204 -9.95 7.32 37.46
C ALA A 204 -9.25 6.52 38.55
N SER A 205 -7.94 6.28 38.44
CA SER A 205 -7.17 5.48 39.41
C SER A 205 -6.84 6.23 40.72
N GLN A 206 -6.97 7.57 40.70
CA GLN A 206 -6.59 8.43 41.84
C GLN A 206 -7.79 8.89 42.65
N LEU A 207 -9.03 8.56 42.21
CA LEU A 207 -10.24 9.05 42.84
C LEU A 207 -11.05 7.92 43.49
N GLU A 208 -11.57 8.18 44.67
CA GLU A 208 -12.52 7.31 45.33
C GLU A 208 -13.84 7.24 44.54
N ARG A 209 -14.59 6.15 44.74
CA ARG A 209 -15.86 5.92 44.04
C ARG A 209 -16.85 7.08 44.22
N SER A 210 -16.98 7.58 45.42
CA SER A 210 -17.86 8.71 45.75
C SER A 210 -17.56 9.99 44.98
N LYS A 211 -16.25 10.26 44.77
CA LYS A 211 -15.77 11.40 43.95
C LYS A 211 -16.07 11.21 42.46
N LEU A 212 -15.91 9.98 41.95
CA LEU A 212 -16.25 9.63 40.56
C LEU A 212 -17.76 9.70 40.32
N GLU A 213 -18.59 9.29 41.26
CA GLU A 213 -20.04 9.44 41.16
C GLU A 213 -20.49 10.91 41.17
N ALA A 214 -19.82 11.76 41.96
CA ALA A 214 -20.05 13.21 41.94
C ALA A 214 -19.67 13.84 40.56
N ILE A 215 -18.54 13.43 39.98
CA ILE A 215 -18.11 13.88 38.68
C ILE A 215 -19.08 13.41 37.59
N ALA A 216 -19.52 12.16 37.59
CA ALA A 216 -20.48 11.61 36.65
C ALA A 216 -21.80 12.40 36.68
N LYS A 217 -22.32 12.68 37.89
CA LYS A 217 -23.52 13.48 38.07
C LYS A 217 -23.33 14.93 37.58
N ALA A 218 -22.19 15.54 37.84
CA ALA A 218 -21.87 16.89 37.40
C ALA A 218 -21.68 17.00 35.87
N SER A 219 -21.15 15.96 35.20
CA SER A 219 -21.00 15.91 33.74
C SER A 219 -22.29 15.50 33.03
N GLY A 220 -23.35 15.10 33.75
CA GLY A 220 -24.60 14.63 33.14
C GLY A 220 -24.52 13.21 32.57
N GLU A 221 -23.46 12.46 32.89
CA GLU A 221 -23.24 11.08 32.44
C GLU A 221 -23.64 10.06 33.48
N LYS A 222 -23.89 8.82 33.08
CA LYS A 222 -24.03 7.70 34.00
C LYS A 222 -22.64 7.30 34.51
N TYR A 223 -22.54 6.93 35.80
CA TYR A 223 -21.28 6.48 36.41
C TYR A 223 -20.56 5.42 35.58
N ASN A 224 -21.30 4.42 35.08
CA ASN A 224 -20.71 3.33 34.29
C ASN A 224 -20.17 3.81 32.95
N ASP A 225 -20.76 4.82 32.33
CA ASP A 225 -20.33 5.37 31.03
C ASP A 225 -19.08 6.24 31.23
N LEU A 226 -19.06 7.07 32.27
CA LEU A 226 -17.87 7.81 32.69
C LEU A 226 -16.71 6.85 33.00
N MET A 227 -16.97 5.79 33.79
CA MET A 227 -15.96 4.79 34.09
C MET A 227 -15.48 4.05 32.85
N ALA A 228 -16.39 3.73 31.92
CA ALA A 228 -16.02 3.11 30.66
C ALA A 228 -15.09 4.00 29.81
N ARG A 229 -15.30 5.32 29.84
CA ARG A 229 -14.49 6.32 29.14
C ARG A 229 -13.12 6.52 29.82
N LEU A 230 -13.11 6.73 31.12
CA LEU A 230 -11.88 6.93 31.92
C LEU A 230 -10.96 5.69 31.88
N TYR A 231 -11.54 4.48 31.81
CA TYR A 231 -10.81 3.22 31.73
C TYR A 231 -10.71 2.64 30.32
N LYS A 232 -10.94 3.44 29.28
CA LYS A 232 -10.84 2.96 27.88
C LYS A 232 -9.50 2.30 27.59
N ALA A 233 -8.41 2.82 28.15
CA ALA A 233 -7.08 2.21 28.07
C ALA A 233 -6.98 0.90 28.89
N SER A 234 -7.78 0.71 29.95
CA SER A 234 -7.75 -0.50 30.79
C SER A 234 -8.56 -1.67 30.21
N ARG A 235 -9.30 -1.46 29.12
CA ARG A 235 -10.02 -2.53 28.40
C ARG A 235 -9.13 -3.28 27.41
N GLN A 236 -7.91 -2.85 27.16
CA GLN A 236 -6.96 -3.65 26.40
C GLN A 236 -6.65 -4.92 27.18
N ARG A 237 -7.04 -6.06 26.61
CA ARG A 237 -6.82 -7.38 27.20
C ARG A 237 -5.39 -7.88 27.05
N PHE A 238 -4.59 -7.19 26.24
CA PHE A 238 -3.20 -7.55 26.01
C PHE A 238 -2.37 -6.32 25.64
N ILE A 239 -1.09 -6.40 25.94
CA ILE A 239 -0.05 -5.47 25.47
C ILE A 239 0.92 -6.23 24.58
N TYR A 240 1.46 -5.56 23.56
CA TYR A 240 2.54 -6.12 22.77
C TYR A 240 3.87 -5.98 23.52
N ILE A 241 4.51 -7.10 23.80
CA ILE A 241 5.89 -7.14 24.30
C ILE A 241 6.88 -6.98 23.14
N ALA A 242 6.61 -7.70 22.06
CA ALA A 242 7.31 -7.60 20.80
C ALA A 242 6.37 -7.93 19.65
N ARG A 243 6.64 -7.38 18.46
CA ARG A 243 5.86 -7.66 17.25
C ARG A 243 6.77 -8.15 16.14
N HIS A 244 6.19 -9.00 15.30
CA HIS A 244 6.84 -9.53 14.10
C HIS A 244 8.14 -10.28 14.40
N GLU A 245 8.12 -11.09 15.43
CA GLU A 245 9.21 -11.99 15.77
C GLU A 245 9.14 -13.28 14.92
N PRO A 246 10.29 -13.87 14.58
CA PRO A 246 10.33 -15.14 13.86
C PRO A 246 9.78 -16.29 14.72
N GLU A 247 9.39 -17.38 14.07
CA GLU A 247 8.83 -18.57 14.72
C GLU A 247 9.76 -19.15 15.79
N SER A 248 11.09 -19.09 15.59
CA SER A 248 12.08 -19.55 16.58
C SER A 248 11.96 -18.81 17.91
N ILE A 249 11.80 -17.48 17.89
CA ILE A 249 11.60 -16.65 19.09
C ILE A 249 10.25 -16.97 19.75
N ALA A 250 9.20 -17.15 18.92
CA ALA A 250 7.88 -17.50 19.41
C ALA A 250 7.87 -18.84 20.14
N ASN A 251 8.49 -19.88 19.58
CA ASN A 251 8.61 -21.20 20.18
C ASN A 251 9.41 -21.14 21.49
N TYR A 252 10.52 -20.41 21.50
CA TYR A 252 11.32 -20.22 22.70
C TYR A 252 10.53 -19.49 23.81
N ALA A 253 9.78 -18.45 23.46
CA ALA A 253 8.92 -17.75 24.40
C ALA A 253 7.84 -18.66 25.00
N GLN A 254 7.30 -19.58 24.20
CA GLN A 254 6.33 -20.58 24.66
C GLN A 254 6.96 -21.59 25.62
N GLU A 255 8.18 -22.05 25.34
CA GLU A 255 8.92 -22.97 26.20
C GLU A 255 9.24 -22.37 27.58
N LEU A 256 9.46 -21.05 27.63
CA LEU A 256 9.70 -20.34 28.88
C LEU A 256 8.47 -20.29 29.80
N LYS A 257 7.27 -20.63 29.28
CA LYS A 257 6.00 -20.67 30.06
C LYS A 257 5.81 -19.44 30.95
N ILE A 258 5.96 -18.26 30.36
CA ILE A 258 5.71 -17.00 31.07
C ILE A 258 4.19 -16.83 31.19
N ASP A 259 3.66 -16.72 32.44
CA ASP A 259 2.23 -16.61 32.68
C ASP A 259 1.68 -15.31 32.07
N GLY A 260 0.48 -15.37 31.50
CA GLY A 260 -0.14 -14.26 30.81
C GLY A 260 0.46 -13.95 29.44
N MET A 261 1.52 -14.64 29.01
CA MET A 261 2.07 -14.48 27.66
C MET A 261 1.23 -15.29 26.67
N VAL A 262 0.79 -14.62 25.62
CA VAL A 262 0.02 -15.22 24.53
C VAL A 262 0.74 -14.90 23.21
N LEU A 263 0.96 -15.93 22.42
CA LEU A 263 1.47 -15.79 21.07
C LEU A 263 0.30 -15.48 20.13
N LYS A 264 0.45 -14.40 19.36
CA LYS A 264 -0.50 -14.03 18.32
C LYS A 264 0.19 -14.24 16.98
N ALA A 265 -0.33 -15.15 16.17
CA ALA A 265 0.10 -15.30 14.79
C ALA A 265 -0.31 -14.03 14.02
N GLU A 266 0.64 -13.42 13.37
CA GLU A 266 0.48 -12.25 12.50
C GLU A 266 1.23 -12.51 11.19
N SER A 267 1.11 -11.63 10.22
CA SER A 267 1.93 -11.65 9.02
C SER A 267 2.66 -10.33 8.89
N ARG A 268 3.85 -10.37 8.32
CA ARG A 268 4.60 -9.17 7.97
C ARG A 268 4.76 -9.09 6.47
N ARG A 269 4.46 -7.94 5.91
CA ARG A 269 4.69 -7.69 4.50
C ARG A 269 6.18 -7.53 4.23
N PHE A 270 6.71 -8.28 3.27
CA PHE A 270 8.11 -8.27 2.89
C PHE A 270 8.27 -7.93 1.41
N TYR A 271 9.23 -7.08 1.11
CA TYR A 271 9.52 -6.54 -0.21
C TYR A 271 10.96 -6.93 -0.60
N PRO A 272 11.13 -8.00 -1.41
CA PRO A 272 12.46 -8.53 -1.76
C PRO A 272 13.38 -7.50 -2.41
N LEU A 273 12.86 -6.68 -3.34
CA LEU A 273 13.63 -5.63 -4.02
C LEU A 273 13.91 -4.39 -3.17
N ALA A 274 13.40 -4.35 -1.93
CA ALA A 274 13.64 -3.25 -1.01
C ALA A 274 13.48 -1.86 -1.68
N GLU A 275 14.57 -1.07 -1.76
CA GLU A 275 14.55 0.28 -2.33
C GLU A 275 14.38 0.32 -3.87
N GLU A 276 14.65 -0.78 -4.59
CA GLU A 276 14.71 -0.81 -6.05
C GLU A 276 13.34 -0.67 -6.72
N ALA A 277 12.27 -1.05 -6.03
CA ALA A 277 10.90 -0.96 -6.55
C ALA A 277 9.92 -0.27 -5.59
N SER A 278 10.41 0.33 -4.50
CA SER A 278 9.57 0.78 -3.39
C SER A 278 8.53 1.83 -3.78
N GLN A 279 8.88 2.82 -4.61
CA GLN A 279 7.93 3.86 -5.03
C GLN A 279 6.84 3.33 -5.98
N LEU A 280 7.11 2.24 -6.68
CA LEU A 280 6.14 1.57 -7.54
C LEU A 280 5.25 0.61 -6.75
N ILE A 281 5.87 -0.31 -6.02
CA ILE A 281 5.13 -1.31 -5.23
C ILE A 281 4.40 -0.64 -4.07
N GLY A 282 5.00 0.35 -3.44
CA GLY A 282 4.47 0.98 -2.25
C GLY A 282 4.71 0.16 -0.99
N PHE A 283 3.83 0.33 -0.02
CA PHE A 283 3.89 -0.34 1.29
C PHE A 283 2.52 -0.40 1.93
N THR A 284 2.39 -1.26 2.93
CA THR A 284 1.19 -1.46 3.74
C THR A 284 1.17 -0.57 4.98
N ASP A 285 0.03 -0.52 5.66
CA ASP A 285 -0.11 0.12 6.98
C ASP A 285 0.74 -0.57 8.07
N VAL A 286 0.64 -0.09 9.30
CA VAL A 286 1.43 -0.61 10.44
C VAL A 286 1.08 -2.05 10.79
N ASP A 287 -0.15 -2.45 10.51
CA ASP A 287 -0.66 -3.79 10.80
C ASP A 287 -0.54 -4.75 9.61
N ASP A 288 0.06 -4.30 8.51
CA ASP A 288 0.26 -5.03 7.26
C ASP A 288 -1.04 -5.58 6.63
N VAL A 289 -2.15 -4.89 6.89
CA VAL A 289 -3.48 -5.25 6.40
C VAL A 289 -3.82 -4.51 5.12
N HIS A 290 -3.73 -3.17 5.14
CA HIS A 290 -4.13 -2.32 4.02
C HIS A 290 -2.93 -1.72 3.30
N GLY A 291 -3.04 -1.60 1.97
CA GLY A 291 -2.08 -0.86 1.17
C GLY A 291 -2.17 0.64 1.41
N SER A 292 -1.05 1.27 1.78
CA SER A 292 -0.97 2.70 2.06
C SER A 292 -0.58 3.50 0.83
N GLU A 293 0.32 2.98 0.00
CA GLU A 293 0.86 3.66 -1.18
C GLU A 293 1.13 2.68 -2.33
N GLY A 294 1.32 3.21 -3.55
CA GLY A 294 1.72 2.46 -4.74
C GLY A 294 0.73 1.37 -5.15
N LEU A 295 1.25 0.29 -5.72
CA LEU A 295 0.45 -0.86 -6.17
C LEU A 295 -0.21 -1.63 -5.02
N GLU A 296 0.40 -1.62 -3.83
CA GLU A 296 -0.24 -2.15 -2.63
C GLU A 296 -1.60 -1.47 -2.37
N ARG A 297 -1.67 -0.14 -2.53
CA ARG A 297 -2.92 0.61 -2.40
C ARG A 297 -3.85 0.43 -3.59
N SER A 298 -3.33 0.48 -4.80
CA SER A 298 -4.15 0.41 -6.02
C SER A 298 -4.86 -0.95 -6.16
N PHE A 299 -4.19 -2.04 -5.75
CA PHE A 299 -4.76 -3.39 -5.77
C PHE A 299 -5.24 -3.87 -4.39
N ASP A 300 -5.44 -2.97 -3.42
CA ASP A 300 -5.78 -3.33 -2.05
C ASP A 300 -6.99 -4.27 -1.96
N SER A 301 -8.06 -3.97 -2.69
CA SER A 301 -9.29 -4.77 -2.71
C SER A 301 -9.11 -6.22 -3.22
N LEU A 302 -8.13 -6.44 -4.12
CA LEU A 302 -7.81 -7.78 -4.63
C LEU A 302 -6.88 -8.52 -3.66
N LEU A 303 -5.90 -7.79 -3.12
CA LEU A 303 -4.86 -8.36 -2.25
C LEU A 303 -5.38 -8.73 -0.86
N ILE A 304 -6.38 -8.03 -0.31
CA ILE A 304 -6.91 -8.31 1.02
C ILE A 304 -7.85 -9.52 1.01
N GLY A 305 -8.68 -9.71 -0.03
CA GLY A 305 -9.77 -10.67 0.02
C GLY A 305 -10.86 -10.26 1.04
N LYS A 306 -11.59 -11.23 1.57
CA LYS A 306 -12.54 -11.02 2.67
C LYS A 306 -12.25 -12.00 3.78
N ASN A 307 -12.12 -11.51 5.01
CA ASN A 307 -11.93 -12.34 6.20
C ASN A 307 -13.08 -13.34 6.34
N GLY A 308 -12.75 -14.59 6.51
CA GLY A 308 -13.69 -15.56 7.01
C GLY A 308 -14.01 -15.27 8.48
N ARG A 309 -15.25 -15.53 8.89
CA ARG A 309 -15.67 -15.46 10.29
C ARG A 309 -16.18 -16.81 10.73
N GLN A 310 -15.68 -17.27 11.85
CA GLN A 310 -16.11 -18.49 12.48
C GLN A 310 -16.84 -18.12 13.77
N VAL A 311 -18.13 -18.46 13.85
CA VAL A 311 -18.90 -18.31 15.07
C VAL A 311 -18.81 -19.61 15.86
N ILE A 312 -18.06 -19.56 16.95
CA ILE A 312 -17.81 -20.72 17.84
C ILE A 312 -18.52 -20.56 19.17
N ARG A 313 -18.99 -21.67 19.74
CA ARG A 313 -19.48 -21.73 21.11
C ARG A 313 -18.37 -22.22 22.02
N LYS A 314 -18.11 -21.48 23.10
CA LYS A 314 -17.12 -21.82 24.13
C LYS A 314 -17.78 -22.17 25.43
N ASP A 315 -17.18 -23.12 26.18
CA ASP A 315 -17.55 -23.41 27.56
C ASP A 315 -17.05 -22.32 28.53
N ALA A 316 -17.39 -22.44 29.80
CA ALA A 316 -16.95 -21.52 30.85
C ALA A 316 -15.42 -21.53 31.08
N ARG A 317 -14.72 -22.55 30.60
CA ARG A 317 -13.26 -22.69 30.66
C ARG A 317 -12.56 -22.16 29.41
N GLY A 318 -13.34 -21.72 28.39
CA GLY A 318 -12.80 -21.18 27.13
C GLY A 318 -12.56 -22.22 26.04
N ASN A 319 -12.88 -23.49 26.26
CA ASN A 319 -12.75 -24.55 25.23
C ASN A 319 -13.86 -24.42 24.18
N VAL A 320 -13.52 -24.67 22.92
CA VAL A 320 -14.49 -24.69 21.82
C VAL A 320 -15.32 -25.98 21.91
N ILE A 321 -16.63 -25.83 22.07
CA ILE A 321 -17.59 -26.96 22.14
C ILE A 321 -18.16 -27.23 20.76
N GLU A 322 -18.48 -26.17 20.00
CA GLU A 322 -19.22 -26.30 18.75
C GLU A 322 -18.84 -25.16 17.81
N ASN A 323 -18.75 -25.47 16.51
CA ASN A 323 -18.67 -24.49 15.44
C ASN A 323 -20.10 -24.31 14.86
N ILE A 324 -20.68 -23.12 15.06
CA ILE A 324 -22.08 -22.87 14.71
C ILE A 324 -22.22 -22.38 13.27
N ARG A 325 -21.28 -21.55 12.80
CA ARG A 325 -21.32 -20.93 11.48
C ARG A 325 -19.93 -20.59 11.00
N ASP A 326 -19.62 -21.03 9.79
CA ASP A 326 -18.46 -20.60 9.02
C ASP A 326 -18.95 -19.64 7.93
N GLU A 327 -18.53 -18.37 7.99
CA GLU A 327 -18.67 -17.46 6.86
C GLU A 327 -17.46 -17.67 5.95
N LYS A 328 -17.74 -17.98 4.68
CA LYS A 328 -16.69 -18.28 3.71
C LYS A 328 -15.69 -17.12 3.61
N GLN A 329 -14.44 -17.46 3.71
CA GLN A 329 -13.31 -16.63 3.33
C GLN A 329 -13.31 -16.48 1.81
N TYR A 330 -13.12 -15.26 1.31
CA TYR A 330 -12.73 -15.05 -0.08
C TYR A 330 -11.23 -14.93 -0.09
N ASP A 331 -10.56 -15.86 -0.76
CA ASP A 331 -9.12 -15.91 -0.81
C ASP A 331 -8.55 -14.64 -1.46
N PRO A 332 -7.50 -14.04 -0.87
CA PRO A 332 -6.75 -12.97 -1.48
C PRO A 332 -6.23 -13.41 -2.85
N GLN A 333 -6.27 -12.50 -3.82
CA GLN A 333 -5.77 -12.78 -5.16
C GLN A 333 -4.35 -12.26 -5.32
N ASP A 334 -3.53 -13.03 -6.01
CA ASP A 334 -2.21 -12.60 -6.44
C ASP A 334 -2.33 -11.66 -7.64
N VAL A 335 -1.47 -10.67 -7.71
CA VAL A 335 -1.39 -9.74 -8.84
C VAL A 335 -0.08 -9.95 -9.57
N MET A 336 -0.19 -10.35 -10.84
CA MET A 336 0.97 -10.51 -11.72
C MET A 336 1.19 -9.21 -12.51
N LEU A 337 2.32 -8.58 -12.28
CA LEU A 337 2.72 -7.35 -12.96
C LEU A 337 3.37 -7.61 -14.31
N SER A 338 3.44 -6.57 -15.13
CA SER A 338 4.26 -6.52 -16.34
C SER A 338 5.75 -6.28 -16.03
N ILE A 339 6.04 -5.78 -14.84
CA ILE A 339 7.40 -5.52 -14.35
C ILE A 339 8.23 -6.79 -14.41
N ASP A 340 9.46 -6.64 -14.88
CA ASP A 340 10.49 -7.67 -14.81
C ASP A 340 11.45 -7.34 -13.67
N GLU A 341 11.57 -8.24 -12.71
CA GLU A 341 12.39 -8.05 -11.51
C GLU A 341 13.84 -7.70 -11.84
N GLU A 342 14.42 -8.43 -12.78
CA GLU A 342 15.83 -8.28 -13.17
C GLU A 342 16.07 -6.92 -13.85
N LEU A 343 15.19 -6.54 -14.78
CA LEU A 343 15.26 -5.23 -15.44
C LEU A 343 15.00 -4.09 -14.44
N GLN A 344 14.04 -4.24 -13.53
CA GLN A 344 13.74 -3.23 -12.52
C GLN A 344 14.96 -2.96 -11.61
N SER A 345 15.60 -4.03 -11.14
CA SER A 345 16.78 -3.96 -10.30
C SER A 345 17.96 -3.28 -11.01
N GLU A 346 18.27 -3.73 -12.24
CA GLU A 346 19.38 -3.16 -13.01
C GLU A 346 19.11 -1.69 -13.39
N VAL A 347 17.89 -1.36 -13.82
CA VAL A 347 17.51 0.02 -14.14
C VAL A 347 17.67 0.91 -12.91
N TYR A 348 17.19 0.49 -11.74
CA TYR A 348 17.36 1.24 -10.50
C TYR A 348 18.82 1.46 -10.15
N LYS A 349 19.64 0.41 -10.21
CA LYS A 349 21.09 0.49 -9.96
C LYS A 349 21.76 1.50 -10.85
N LYS A 350 21.51 1.45 -12.16
CA LYS A 350 22.08 2.41 -13.14
C LYS A 350 21.64 3.85 -12.87
N ILE A 351 20.38 4.07 -12.52
CA ILE A 351 19.90 5.41 -12.16
C ILE A 351 20.60 5.90 -10.89
N LYS A 352 20.69 5.08 -9.87
CA LYS A 352 21.36 5.42 -8.60
C LYS A 352 22.82 5.78 -8.82
N GLU A 353 23.55 5.00 -9.60
CA GLU A 353 24.93 5.29 -10.01
C GLU A 353 25.02 6.63 -10.75
N ALA A 354 24.11 6.90 -11.70
CA ALA A 354 24.10 8.14 -12.46
C ALA A 354 23.77 9.36 -11.59
N VAL A 355 22.85 9.25 -10.66
CA VAL A 355 22.51 10.31 -9.69
C VAL A 355 23.73 10.68 -8.85
N VAL A 356 24.44 9.68 -8.33
CA VAL A 356 25.66 9.91 -7.53
C VAL A 356 26.77 10.51 -8.39
N ALA A 357 27.04 9.94 -9.57
CA ALA A 357 28.12 10.39 -10.46
C ALA A 357 27.93 11.85 -10.95
N ASN A 358 26.68 12.27 -11.13
CA ASN A 358 26.34 13.62 -11.55
C ASN A 358 26.04 14.58 -10.39
N ASN A 359 26.18 14.14 -9.13
CA ASN A 359 25.75 14.90 -7.94
C ASN A 359 24.35 15.50 -8.13
N ALA A 360 23.44 14.70 -8.66
CA ALA A 360 22.09 15.12 -9.06
C ALA A 360 21.11 15.01 -7.90
N GLU A 361 20.01 15.75 -7.96
CA GLU A 361 18.93 15.67 -6.97
C GLU A 361 18.16 14.34 -7.07
N SER A 362 17.88 13.92 -8.30
CA SER A 362 17.14 12.67 -8.55
C SER A 362 17.33 12.17 -9.97
N GLY A 363 16.97 10.91 -10.18
CA GLY A 363 16.91 10.27 -11.49
C GLY A 363 15.68 9.40 -11.63
N THR A 364 15.19 9.25 -12.87
CA THR A 364 14.00 8.47 -13.20
C THR A 364 14.22 7.74 -14.51
N ALA A 365 13.74 6.50 -14.61
CA ALA A 365 13.64 5.79 -15.88
C ALA A 365 12.31 5.03 -16.00
N VAL A 366 11.82 4.97 -17.24
CA VAL A 366 10.65 4.18 -17.62
C VAL A 366 10.99 3.39 -18.87
N LEU A 367 10.87 2.08 -18.79
CA LEU A 367 11.09 1.12 -19.87
C LEU A 367 9.76 0.45 -20.25
N VAL A 368 9.38 0.56 -21.53
CA VAL A 368 8.10 0.06 -22.05
C VAL A 368 8.36 -0.92 -23.20
N ASP A 369 7.65 -2.03 -23.21
CA ASP A 369 7.56 -2.91 -24.39
C ASP A 369 6.65 -2.27 -25.43
N VAL A 370 7.20 -2.01 -26.62
CA VAL A 370 6.53 -1.31 -27.70
C VAL A 370 5.37 -2.15 -28.29
N GLN A 371 5.48 -3.47 -28.27
CA GLN A 371 4.51 -4.38 -28.88
C GLN A 371 3.28 -4.62 -28.01
N THR A 372 3.42 -4.50 -26.67
CA THR A 372 2.33 -4.79 -25.72
C THR A 372 1.84 -3.56 -24.95
N GLY A 373 2.65 -2.52 -24.84
CA GLY A 373 2.39 -1.38 -23.95
C GLY A 373 2.71 -1.68 -22.47
N GLU A 374 3.27 -2.85 -22.17
CA GLU A 374 3.66 -3.25 -20.83
C GLU A 374 4.84 -2.42 -20.30
N ILE A 375 4.74 -1.98 -19.07
CA ILE A 375 5.85 -1.33 -18.36
C ILE A 375 6.74 -2.42 -17.77
N LEU A 376 7.96 -2.54 -18.29
CA LEU A 376 8.91 -3.57 -17.85
C LEU A 376 9.74 -3.13 -16.64
N ALA A 377 10.02 -1.83 -16.54
CA ALA A 377 10.67 -1.23 -15.38
C ALA A 377 10.24 0.24 -15.23
N MET A 378 10.06 0.66 -13.99
CA MET A 378 9.78 2.03 -13.58
C MET A 378 10.51 2.32 -12.29
N ALA A 379 11.64 3.04 -12.37
CA ALA A 379 12.51 3.24 -11.24
C ALA A 379 12.83 4.71 -11.01
N ASN A 380 13.02 5.08 -9.76
CA ASN A 380 13.41 6.42 -9.32
C ASN A 380 14.49 6.34 -8.24
N ALA A 381 15.45 7.26 -8.27
CA ALA A 381 16.46 7.44 -7.23
C ALA A 381 16.54 8.92 -6.85
N PRO A 382 16.76 9.28 -5.55
CA PRO A 382 16.86 8.37 -4.42
C PRO A 382 15.52 7.71 -4.05
N SER A 383 15.59 6.63 -3.26
CA SER A 383 14.47 5.78 -2.87
C SER A 383 14.52 5.45 -1.37
N PHE A 384 13.58 4.65 -0.87
CA PHE A 384 13.49 4.22 0.52
C PHE A 384 13.32 2.69 0.61
N ASN A 385 13.62 2.11 1.76
CA ASN A 385 13.41 0.68 1.99
C ASN A 385 12.06 0.45 2.69
N PRO A 386 11.05 -0.14 2.05
CA PRO A 386 9.74 -0.37 2.65
C PRO A 386 9.75 -1.38 3.81
N ASN A 387 10.79 -2.22 3.92
CA ASN A 387 10.99 -3.12 5.05
C ASN A 387 11.48 -2.38 6.31
N LYS A 388 11.92 -1.12 6.20
CA LYS A 388 12.45 -0.28 7.28
C LYS A 388 11.68 1.02 7.38
N ARG A 389 10.69 1.10 8.27
CA ARG A 389 9.79 2.26 8.41
C ARG A 389 10.48 3.55 8.84
N ASP A 390 11.63 3.46 9.51
CA ASP A 390 12.49 4.59 9.87
C ASP A 390 13.13 5.28 8.67
N SER A 391 13.17 4.60 7.50
CA SER A 391 13.66 5.15 6.23
C SER A 391 12.60 5.99 5.48
N PHE A 392 11.37 6.05 5.98
CA PHE A 392 10.27 6.74 5.30
C PHE A 392 10.40 8.25 5.42
N LYS A 393 10.64 8.88 4.27
CA LYS A 393 10.66 10.34 4.11
C LYS A 393 9.81 10.70 2.90
N PRO A 394 8.92 11.70 3.00
CA PRO A 394 7.98 12.04 1.92
C PRO A 394 8.66 12.26 0.57
N GLU A 395 9.82 12.91 0.57
CA GLU A 395 10.61 13.19 -0.65
C GLU A 395 11.17 11.95 -1.33
N LEU A 396 11.37 10.82 -0.57
CA LEU A 396 11.85 9.56 -1.09
C LEU A 396 10.71 8.64 -1.57
N MET A 397 9.50 8.85 -1.06
CA MET A 397 8.34 7.98 -1.33
C MET A 397 7.68 8.30 -2.67
N ARG A 398 7.87 9.50 -3.20
CA ARG A 398 7.21 9.97 -4.40
C ARG A 398 7.70 9.24 -5.66
N ASN A 399 6.77 8.65 -6.42
CA ASN A 399 7.05 8.05 -7.73
C ASN A 399 7.13 9.13 -8.81
N ARG A 400 8.34 9.67 -9.02
CA ARG A 400 8.59 10.78 -9.95
C ARG A 400 8.24 10.46 -11.40
N ALA A 401 8.28 9.19 -11.80
CA ALA A 401 7.92 8.77 -13.15
C ALA A 401 6.49 9.16 -13.54
N ILE A 402 5.58 9.27 -12.55
CA ILE A 402 4.16 9.54 -12.74
C ILE A 402 3.68 10.84 -12.11
N THR A 403 4.41 11.40 -11.13
CA THR A 403 3.98 12.60 -10.39
C THR A 403 4.69 13.87 -10.82
N ASP A 404 5.94 13.77 -11.31
CA ASP A 404 6.72 14.94 -11.68
C ASP A 404 6.48 15.28 -13.14
N THR A 405 5.98 16.48 -13.37
CA THR A 405 5.81 17.01 -14.74
C THR A 405 6.97 17.93 -15.09
N PHE A 406 7.35 17.89 -16.35
CA PHE A 406 8.42 18.74 -16.89
C PHE A 406 8.10 19.15 -18.33
N GLU A 407 8.73 20.22 -18.79
CA GLU A 407 8.68 20.62 -20.19
C GLU A 407 9.55 19.68 -21.02
N PRO A 408 8.98 18.94 -22.01
CA PRO A 408 9.71 17.90 -22.75
C PRO A 408 10.80 18.42 -23.67
N GLY A 409 10.87 19.73 -23.90
CA GLY A 409 11.90 20.34 -24.70
C GLY A 409 12.13 19.64 -26.05
N SER A 410 13.38 19.44 -26.38
CA SER A 410 13.75 18.86 -27.70
C SER A 410 13.27 17.43 -27.97
N THR A 411 12.74 16.71 -26.95
CA THR A 411 12.24 15.33 -27.20
C THR A 411 10.91 15.28 -27.96
N VAL A 412 10.22 16.41 -28.11
CA VAL A 412 9.01 16.47 -28.98
C VAL A 412 9.31 16.74 -30.45
N LYS A 413 10.54 17.13 -30.81
CA LYS A 413 10.90 17.50 -32.19
C LYS A 413 10.62 16.40 -33.22
N PRO A 414 10.81 15.11 -32.94
CA PRO A 414 10.36 14.04 -33.83
C PRO A 414 8.87 14.11 -34.19
N LEU A 415 8.02 14.41 -33.18
CA LEU A 415 6.58 14.57 -33.39
C LEU A 415 6.25 15.80 -34.24
N VAL A 416 7.05 16.88 -34.13
CA VAL A 416 6.89 18.09 -34.96
C VAL A 416 7.22 17.81 -36.41
N VAL A 417 8.34 17.14 -36.67
CA VAL A 417 8.72 16.73 -38.05
C VAL A 417 7.66 15.81 -38.63
N LEU A 418 7.19 14.83 -37.86
CA LEU A 418 6.11 13.92 -38.24
C LEU A 418 4.85 14.69 -38.63
N THR A 419 4.42 15.63 -37.77
CA THR A 419 3.21 16.43 -37.94
C THR A 419 3.32 17.30 -39.21
N ALA A 420 4.50 17.91 -39.43
CA ALA A 420 4.75 18.73 -40.62
C ALA A 420 4.68 17.90 -41.92
N LEU A 421 5.25 16.71 -41.92
CA LEU A 421 5.15 15.78 -43.07
C LEU A 421 3.69 15.34 -43.30
N GLN A 422 2.96 15.00 -42.24
CA GLN A 422 1.57 14.57 -42.29
C GLN A 422 0.63 15.64 -42.83
N ASN A 423 0.89 16.92 -42.52
CA ASN A 423 0.07 18.05 -42.95
C ASN A 423 0.53 18.65 -44.29
N GLY A 424 1.55 18.08 -44.97
CA GLY A 424 2.09 18.60 -46.19
C GLY A 424 2.80 19.96 -46.05
N ALA A 425 3.15 20.36 -44.79
CA ALA A 425 3.89 21.58 -44.50
C ALA A 425 5.37 21.49 -44.90
N THR A 426 5.85 20.28 -45.19
CA THR A 426 7.18 19.94 -45.65
C THR A 426 7.17 18.59 -46.39
N TYR A 427 8.26 18.27 -47.09
CA TYR A 427 8.51 16.97 -47.71
C TYR A 427 9.89 16.44 -47.27
N ARG A 428 10.11 15.13 -47.45
CA ARG A 428 11.23 14.37 -46.87
C ARG A 428 12.61 14.99 -47.13
N ASP A 429 12.86 15.47 -48.34
CA ASP A 429 14.17 15.93 -48.79
C ASP A 429 14.27 17.48 -48.75
N GLU A 430 13.30 18.17 -48.16
CA GLU A 430 13.32 19.61 -48.06
C GLU A 430 14.46 20.08 -47.13
N VAL A 431 15.15 21.12 -47.56
CA VAL A 431 16.18 21.83 -46.78
C VAL A 431 15.58 23.11 -46.22
N ILE A 432 15.48 23.17 -44.89
CA ILE A 432 14.89 24.32 -44.18
C ILE A 432 15.96 25.32 -43.83
N ASN A 433 15.70 26.60 -44.10
CA ASN A 433 16.56 27.72 -43.63
C ASN A 433 16.52 27.76 -42.11
N THR A 434 17.71 27.69 -41.48
CA THR A 434 17.85 27.68 -40.02
C THR A 434 18.64 28.90 -39.50
N ARG A 435 18.68 30.01 -40.27
CA ARG A 435 19.13 31.30 -39.77
C ARG A 435 18.17 31.88 -38.77
N PRO A 436 18.68 32.57 -37.72
CA PRO A 436 17.84 33.22 -36.72
C PRO A 436 16.76 34.11 -37.35
N PHE A 437 15.56 34.09 -36.76
CA PHE A 437 14.45 34.92 -37.23
C PHE A 437 13.59 35.40 -36.02
N VAL A 438 12.82 36.47 -36.26
CA VAL A 438 12.03 37.13 -35.23
C VAL A 438 10.58 36.72 -35.40
N VAL A 439 9.92 36.35 -34.28
CA VAL A 439 8.50 36.01 -34.19
C VAL A 439 7.89 36.82 -33.05
N ASN A 440 6.88 37.63 -33.30
CA ASN A 440 6.25 38.52 -32.30
C ASN A 440 7.25 39.28 -31.41
N GLY A 441 8.36 39.82 -32.00
CA GLY A 441 9.41 40.52 -31.29
C GLY A 441 10.45 39.66 -30.56
N HIS A 442 10.31 38.32 -30.57
CA HIS A 442 11.24 37.39 -29.96
C HIS A 442 12.13 36.72 -31.01
N THR A 443 13.46 36.73 -30.79
CA THR A 443 14.43 36.08 -31.68
C THR A 443 14.55 34.60 -31.35
N ILE A 444 14.24 33.70 -32.27
CA ILE A 444 14.49 32.27 -32.17
C ILE A 444 15.92 31.96 -32.63
N LYS A 445 16.66 31.22 -31.80
CA LYS A 445 18.06 30.86 -32.03
C LYS A 445 18.30 29.37 -31.78
N ASP A 446 19.28 28.84 -32.46
CA ASP A 446 19.81 27.47 -32.20
C ASP A 446 21.07 27.56 -31.33
N VAL A 447 21.31 26.48 -30.56
CA VAL A 447 22.53 26.34 -29.72
C VAL A 447 23.76 26.17 -30.64
N ALA A 448 23.64 25.45 -31.74
CA ALA A 448 24.68 25.26 -32.77
C ALA A 448 24.20 25.82 -34.11
N PRO A 449 24.45 27.09 -34.43
CA PRO A 449 23.95 27.74 -35.63
C PRO A 449 24.37 27.03 -36.94
N ARG A 450 23.44 26.94 -37.87
CA ARG A 450 23.63 26.48 -39.27
C ARG A 450 22.78 27.36 -40.15
N GLU A 451 23.16 27.47 -41.42
CA GLU A 451 22.38 28.27 -42.35
C GLU A 451 21.13 27.57 -42.85
N SER A 452 21.24 26.26 -43.06
CA SER A 452 20.14 25.42 -43.49
C SER A 452 20.36 23.96 -43.02
N LEU A 453 19.29 23.23 -42.84
CA LEU A 453 19.30 21.84 -42.43
C LEU A 453 18.19 21.05 -43.13
N SER A 454 18.46 19.79 -43.51
CA SER A 454 17.44 18.82 -43.85
C SER A 454 16.60 18.45 -42.62
N LEU A 455 15.47 17.77 -42.81
CA LEU A 455 14.66 17.28 -41.65
C LEU A 455 15.48 16.38 -40.74
N THR A 456 16.32 15.49 -41.27
CA THR A 456 17.28 14.69 -40.50
C THR A 456 18.25 15.59 -39.72
N GLY A 457 18.82 16.59 -40.41
CA GLY A 457 19.72 17.56 -39.78
C GLY A 457 19.08 18.39 -38.65
N ILE A 458 17.77 18.72 -38.78
CA ILE A 458 17.00 19.39 -37.71
C ILE A 458 16.92 18.52 -36.47
N LEU A 459 16.68 17.23 -36.60
CA LEU A 459 16.65 16.29 -35.44
C LEU A 459 18.07 16.08 -34.88
N GLN A 460 19.05 15.87 -35.74
CA GLN A 460 20.43 15.59 -35.42
C GLN A 460 21.08 16.76 -34.64
N LYS A 461 20.96 18.00 -35.14
CA LYS A 461 21.49 19.22 -34.53
C LYS A 461 20.54 19.85 -33.52
N SER A 462 19.35 19.26 -33.36
CA SER A 462 18.31 19.74 -32.44
C SER A 462 17.90 21.19 -32.69
N SER A 463 17.67 21.58 -33.97
CA SER A 463 17.39 22.98 -34.36
C SER A 463 16.02 23.43 -33.84
N ASN A 464 16.00 24.48 -33.01
CA ASN A 464 14.80 25.17 -32.59
C ASN A 464 14.17 25.96 -33.75
N ILE A 465 15.03 26.59 -34.55
CA ILE A 465 14.66 27.40 -35.70
C ILE A 465 13.92 26.50 -36.72
N GLY A 466 14.52 25.35 -37.05
CA GLY A 466 13.95 24.43 -38.00
C GLY A 466 12.53 23.97 -37.63
N VAL A 467 12.33 23.48 -36.41
CA VAL A 467 11.00 23.04 -35.96
C VAL A 467 10.01 24.20 -35.81
N SER A 468 10.47 25.39 -35.41
CA SER A 468 9.59 26.57 -35.31
C SER A 468 9.06 26.99 -36.70
N ARG A 469 9.91 26.98 -37.71
CA ARG A 469 9.48 27.28 -39.09
C ARG A 469 8.49 26.24 -39.59
N LEU A 470 8.71 24.96 -39.32
CA LEU A 470 7.76 23.91 -39.64
C LEU A 470 6.41 24.12 -38.93
N ALA A 471 6.44 24.44 -37.62
CA ALA A 471 5.21 24.69 -36.85
C ALA A 471 4.40 25.88 -37.39
N LEU A 472 5.07 26.94 -37.79
CA LEU A 472 4.38 28.13 -38.33
C LEU A 472 3.75 27.88 -39.72
N ARG A 473 4.16 26.84 -40.46
CA ARG A 473 3.57 26.42 -41.71
C ARG A 473 2.34 25.52 -41.56
N MET A 474 2.16 24.93 -40.36
CA MET A 474 1.04 24.01 -40.11
C MET A 474 -0.21 24.77 -39.59
N PRO A 475 -1.40 24.15 -39.60
CA PRO A 475 -2.54 24.65 -38.84
C PRO A 475 -2.18 24.82 -37.34
N SER A 476 -2.79 25.80 -36.69
CA SER A 476 -2.45 26.16 -35.29
C SER A 476 -2.69 25.03 -34.28
N THR A 477 -3.62 24.12 -34.54
CA THR A 477 -3.96 22.99 -33.68
C THR A 477 -3.15 21.72 -34.00
N ALA A 478 -2.47 21.65 -35.14
CA ALA A 478 -1.86 20.42 -35.65
C ALA A 478 -0.90 19.73 -34.66
N LEU A 479 -0.09 20.51 -33.92
CA LEU A 479 0.80 19.97 -32.89
C LEU A 479 0.05 19.45 -31.67
N VAL A 480 -0.95 20.23 -31.18
CA VAL A 480 -1.78 19.81 -30.03
C VAL A 480 -2.54 18.53 -30.34
N ASP A 481 -3.06 18.41 -31.58
CA ASP A 481 -3.75 17.20 -32.03
C ASP A 481 -2.80 15.99 -32.03
N THR A 482 -1.57 16.16 -32.55
CA THR A 482 -0.57 15.09 -32.52
C THR A 482 -0.14 14.74 -31.11
N TYR A 483 0.09 15.73 -30.22
CA TYR A 483 0.45 15.49 -28.84
C TYR A 483 -0.66 14.77 -28.08
N SER A 484 -1.92 15.13 -28.32
CA SER A 484 -3.08 14.44 -27.77
C SER A 484 -3.21 12.99 -28.26
N LYS A 485 -2.89 12.73 -29.55
CA LYS A 485 -2.90 11.37 -30.12
C LYS A 485 -1.88 10.45 -29.49
N VAL A 486 -0.71 10.96 -29.12
CA VAL A 486 0.33 10.17 -28.41
C VAL A 486 0.14 10.18 -26.88
N GLY A 487 -0.91 10.84 -26.37
CA GLY A 487 -1.36 10.78 -24.99
C GLY A 487 -0.82 11.87 -24.06
N PHE A 488 -0.23 12.96 -24.57
CA PHE A 488 0.11 14.11 -23.73
C PHE A 488 -1.16 14.80 -23.22
N GLY A 489 -1.15 15.25 -21.98
CA GLY A 489 -2.31 15.84 -21.32
C GLY A 489 -3.43 14.85 -20.96
N LYS A 490 -3.23 13.57 -21.20
CA LYS A 490 -4.21 12.51 -20.89
C LYS A 490 -3.74 11.65 -19.71
N ASP A 491 -4.69 11.10 -19.00
CA ASP A 491 -4.45 10.08 -17.98
C ASP A 491 -3.71 8.88 -18.58
N THR A 492 -2.80 8.30 -17.83
CA THR A 492 -2.10 7.08 -18.27
C THR A 492 -2.87 5.81 -17.94
N GLY A 493 -3.83 5.88 -17.02
CA GLY A 493 -4.78 4.82 -16.73
C GLY A 493 -4.26 3.70 -15.83
N LEU A 494 -3.16 3.93 -15.11
CA LEU A 494 -2.59 2.91 -14.21
C LEU A 494 -3.24 2.89 -12.82
N GLY A 495 -3.94 3.97 -12.44
CA GLY A 495 -4.59 4.09 -11.14
C GLY A 495 -3.60 4.30 -9.98
N LEU A 496 -2.45 4.90 -10.25
CA LEU A 496 -1.38 5.14 -9.27
C LEU A 496 -1.29 6.60 -8.79
N GLY A 497 -2.30 7.40 -9.11
CA GLY A 497 -2.31 8.84 -8.79
C GLY A 497 -1.45 9.68 -9.73
N GLU A 498 -1.44 9.32 -11.01
CA GLU A 498 -0.66 9.96 -12.06
C GLU A 498 -1.10 11.39 -12.33
N GLN A 499 -0.14 12.25 -12.61
CA GLN A 499 -0.39 13.58 -13.10
C GLN A 499 -0.72 13.55 -14.59
N LYS A 500 -1.78 14.27 -14.97
CA LYS A 500 -2.20 14.36 -16.39
C LYS A 500 -1.32 15.28 -17.20
N GLY A 501 -0.63 16.21 -16.55
CA GLY A 501 0.10 17.25 -17.24
C GLY A 501 -0.79 18.11 -18.14
N THR A 502 -0.19 18.73 -19.14
CA THR A 502 -0.90 19.50 -20.17
C THR A 502 -0.22 19.34 -21.53
N ASN A 503 -1.01 19.15 -22.56
CA ASN A 503 -0.54 19.14 -23.97
C ASN A 503 -0.35 20.52 -24.55
N GLY A 504 -0.53 21.61 -23.75
CA GLY A 504 -0.43 22.98 -24.19
C GLY A 504 -1.66 23.53 -24.89
N ASP A 505 -2.80 22.83 -24.89
CA ASP A 505 -4.01 23.28 -25.57
C ASP A 505 -4.50 24.65 -25.09
N ARG A 506 -4.89 25.52 -26.04
CA ARG A 506 -5.33 26.91 -25.81
C ARG A 506 -6.42 27.33 -26.81
N LYS A 507 -7.26 28.25 -26.38
CA LYS A 507 -8.31 28.80 -27.24
C LYS A 507 -7.79 29.66 -28.41
N ARG A 508 -6.64 30.31 -28.23
CA ARG A 508 -5.98 31.16 -29.25
C ARG A 508 -4.48 30.96 -29.15
N TRP A 509 -3.81 31.00 -30.29
CA TRP A 509 -2.38 30.80 -30.44
C TRP A 509 -1.74 32.04 -31.07
N SER A 510 -0.75 32.61 -30.42
CA SER A 510 0.20 33.50 -31.07
C SER A 510 1.27 32.72 -31.82
N ASP A 511 1.91 33.31 -32.80
CA ASP A 511 2.95 32.63 -33.56
C ASP A 511 4.17 32.26 -32.70
N ILE A 512 4.50 33.10 -31.69
CA ILE A 512 5.56 32.76 -30.76
C ILE A 512 5.22 31.54 -29.89
N GLU A 513 4.00 31.40 -29.42
CA GLU A 513 3.58 30.21 -28.66
C GLU A 513 3.62 28.94 -29.52
N ARG A 514 3.16 29.03 -30.79
CA ARG A 514 3.27 27.92 -31.75
C ARG A 514 4.72 27.53 -32.01
N ALA A 515 5.59 28.51 -32.20
CA ALA A 515 7.01 28.32 -32.42
C ALA A 515 7.71 27.68 -31.21
N THR A 516 7.39 28.16 -29.98
CA THR A 516 8.01 27.64 -28.75
C THR A 516 7.51 26.25 -28.39
N MET A 517 6.23 25.95 -28.61
CA MET A 517 5.68 24.61 -28.42
C MET A 517 6.34 23.57 -29.31
N ALA A 518 6.81 23.94 -30.51
CA ALA A 518 7.53 23.06 -31.41
C ALA A 518 8.86 22.55 -30.85
N TYR A 519 9.48 23.26 -29.93
CA TYR A 519 10.67 22.77 -29.23
C TYR A 519 10.41 22.46 -27.75
N GLY A 520 9.13 22.23 -27.38
CA GLY A 520 8.69 21.57 -26.16
C GLY A 520 8.49 22.48 -24.96
N TYR A 521 8.25 23.79 -25.17
CA TYR A 521 7.86 24.72 -24.11
C TYR A 521 6.35 24.98 -24.10
N GLY A 522 5.82 25.32 -22.95
CA GLY A 522 4.39 25.60 -22.78
C GLY A 522 3.49 24.38 -22.70
N LEU A 523 4.06 23.19 -22.54
CA LEU A 523 3.39 21.95 -22.19
C LEU A 523 4.16 21.26 -21.06
N ASN A 524 3.46 20.48 -20.24
CA ASN A 524 4.05 19.73 -19.13
C ASN A 524 3.60 18.28 -19.20
N ILE A 525 4.54 17.36 -19.17
CA ILE A 525 4.27 15.93 -19.26
C ILE A 525 5.07 15.15 -18.21
N THR A 526 4.60 13.97 -17.85
CA THR A 526 5.37 13.06 -16.99
C THR A 526 6.36 12.22 -17.82
N PRO A 527 7.42 11.67 -17.20
CA PRO A 527 8.32 10.70 -17.85
C PRO A 527 7.57 9.51 -18.45
N LEU A 528 6.51 9.04 -17.79
CA LEU A 528 5.65 7.95 -18.26
C LEU A 528 4.89 8.33 -19.56
N GLN A 529 4.35 9.54 -19.63
CA GLN A 529 3.69 10.03 -20.85
C GLN A 529 4.67 10.14 -22.03
N LEU A 530 5.91 10.58 -21.76
CA LEU A 530 6.95 10.62 -22.78
C LEU A 530 7.31 9.20 -23.25
N ALA A 531 7.42 8.22 -22.35
CA ALA A 531 7.69 6.84 -22.69
C ALA A 531 6.57 6.25 -23.59
N ARG A 532 5.30 6.55 -23.29
CA ARG A 532 4.17 6.15 -24.12
C ARG A 532 4.23 6.75 -25.52
N ALA A 533 4.58 8.03 -25.62
CA ALA A 533 4.72 8.67 -26.94
C ALA A 533 5.83 8.04 -27.78
N TYR A 534 6.97 7.70 -27.14
CA TYR A 534 8.06 6.99 -27.84
C TYR A 534 7.72 5.53 -28.15
N ALA A 535 6.94 4.85 -27.30
CA ALA A 535 6.40 3.53 -27.65
C ALA A 535 5.46 3.61 -28.87
N THR A 536 4.67 4.70 -28.98
CA THR A 536 3.82 4.95 -30.17
C THR A 536 4.66 5.23 -31.42
N LEU A 537 5.77 5.95 -31.31
CA LEU A 537 6.73 6.12 -32.42
C LEU A 537 7.38 4.79 -32.77
N GLY A 538 7.84 4.01 -31.80
CA GLY A 538 8.46 2.70 -31.99
C GLY A 538 7.53 1.66 -32.62
N SER A 539 6.25 1.69 -32.33
CA SER A 539 5.24 0.84 -32.98
C SER A 539 4.81 1.37 -34.36
N PHE A 540 5.54 2.33 -34.90
CA PHE A 540 5.27 3.00 -36.15
C PHE A 540 3.85 3.57 -36.25
N GLY A 541 3.42 4.20 -35.15
CA GLY A 541 2.17 4.96 -35.04
C GLY A 541 0.99 4.20 -34.48
N ILE A 542 1.19 3.04 -33.89
CA ILE A 542 0.14 2.33 -33.13
C ILE A 542 0.21 2.75 -31.68
N TYR A 543 -0.84 3.38 -31.19
CA TYR A 543 -1.01 3.70 -29.79
C TYR A 543 -1.54 2.48 -29.02
N ARG A 544 -0.88 2.12 -27.93
CA ARG A 544 -1.35 1.10 -27.00
C ARG A 544 -1.52 1.71 -25.60
N PRO A 545 -2.58 1.35 -24.87
CA PRO A 545 -2.67 1.66 -23.44
C PRO A 545 -1.45 1.10 -22.72
N LEU A 546 -0.94 1.86 -21.75
CA LEU A 546 0.09 1.34 -20.87
C LEU A 546 -0.52 0.34 -19.89
N SER A 547 0.22 -0.69 -19.57
CA SER A 547 -0.18 -1.67 -18.56
C SER A 547 0.92 -1.88 -17.54
N ILE A 548 0.53 -1.92 -16.25
CA ILE A 548 1.40 -2.32 -15.14
C ILE A 548 1.19 -3.79 -14.78
N THR A 549 0.12 -4.40 -15.26
CA THR A 549 -0.14 -5.82 -15.15
C THR A 549 0.27 -6.52 -16.45
N LYS A 550 0.64 -7.80 -16.32
CA LYS A 550 0.96 -8.63 -17.49
C LYS A 550 -0.25 -8.72 -18.41
N VAL A 551 -0.01 -8.50 -19.70
CA VAL A 551 -1.04 -8.51 -20.75
C VAL A 551 -0.94 -9.80 -21.56
N ASP A 552 -2.02 -10.59 -21.53
CA ASP A 552 -2.15 -11.82 -22.31
C ASP A 552 -3.63 -12.06 -22.65
N PRO A 553 -4.05 -12.06 -23.91
CA PRO A 553 -3.29 -11.79 -25.15
C PRO A 553 -2.92 -10.30 -25.31
N PRO A 554 -1.91 -9.98 -26.15
CA PRO A 554 -1.48 -8.60 -26.41
C PRO A 554 -2.60 -7.72 -26.96
N VAL A 555 -2.67 -6.46 -26.49
CA VAL A 555 -3.63 -5.48 -27.00
C VAL A 555 -3.24 -5.05 -28.42
N ILE A 556 -4.19 -5.09 -29.35
CA ILE A 556 -3.96 -4.73 -30.76
C ILE A 556 -3.52 -3.26 -30.88
N GLY A 557 -4.09 -2.36 -30.12
CA GLY A 557 -3.81 -0.92 -30.17
C GLY A 557 -4.55 -0.22 -31.33
N GLU A 558 -4.42 1.09 -31.38
CA GLU A 558 -5.05 1.97 -32.36
C GLU A 558 -3.98 2.70 -33.19
N ARG A 559 -4.13 2.70 -34.53
CA ARG A 559 -3.25 3.49 -35.37
C ARG A 559 -3.62 4.97 -35.33
N VAL A 560 -2.81 5.75 -34.62
CA VAL A 560 -3.01 7.19 -34.41
C VAL A 560 -2.08 8.06 -35.26
N LEU A 561 -0.98 7.49 -35.77
CA LEU A 561 -0.01 8.16 -36.68
C LEU A 561 0.18 7.36 -37.98
N PRO A 562 0.46 8.03 -39.11
CA PRO A 562 0.71 7.36 -40.37
C PRO A 562 1.98 6.52 -40.35
N GLU A 563 1.89 5.25 -40.66
CA GLU A 563 3.00 4.28 -40.56
C GLU A 563 4.25 4.71 -41.31
N LYS A 564 4.11 5.00 -42.61
CA LYS A 564 5.23 5.36 -43.48
C LYS A 564 5.99 6.58 -42.97
N ILE A 565 5.27 7.64 -42.59
CA ILE A 565 5.87 8.88 -42.08
C ILE A 565 6.56 8.61 -40.74
N THR A 566 5.93 7.80 -39.87
CA THR A 566 6.50 7.46 -38.55
C THR A 566 7.79 6.65 -38.74
N ARG A 567 7.84 5.68 -39.65
CA ARG A 567 9.08 4.93 -40.00
C ARG A 567 10.18 5.87 -40.48
N ASP A 568 9.86 6.78 -41.37
CA ASP A 568 10.82 7.78 -41.86
C ASP A 568 11.40 8.64 -40.73
N VAL A 569 10.56 9.09 -39.81
CA VAL A 569 11.00 9.89 -38.66
C VAL A 569 11.85 9.09 -37.67
N VAL A 570 11.45 7.84 -37.34
CA VAL A 570 12.26 6.94 -36.51
C VAL A 570 13.64 6.73 -37.13
N HIS A 571 13.69 6.51 -38.46
CA HIS A 571 14.96 6.41 -39.17
C HIS A 571 15.80 7.70 -39.11
N MET A 572 15.17 8.88 -39.27
CA MET A 572 15.85 10.17 -39.08
C MET A 572 16.45 10.32 -37.68
N MET A 573 15.76 9.82 -36.65
CA MET A 573 16.22 9.88 -35.26
C MET A 573 17.49 9.07 -34.99
N GLU A 574 17.82 8.07 -35.80
CA GLU A 574 19.08 7.31 -35.67
C GLU A 574 20.31 8.20 -35.85
N SER A 575 20.19 9.24 -36.68
CA SER A 575 21.27 10.20 -36.94
C SER A 575 21.74 10.92 -35.68
N VAL A 576 20.88 11.05 -34.64
CA VAL A 576 21.19 11.75 -33.38
C VAL A 576 22.26 10.99 -32.58
N ALA A 577 22.27 9.65 -32.65
CA ALA A 577 23.24 8.81 -31.93
C ALA A 577 24.53 8.55 -32.72
N GLN A 578 24.68 9.10 -33.94
CA GLN A 578 25.89 8.91 -34.73
C GLN A 578 27.11 9.55 -34.10
N LYS A 579 28.30 9.02 -34.45
CA LYS A 579 29.60 9.54 -33.97
C LYS A 579 29.75 11.02 -34.33
N GLY A 580 30.15 11.84 -33.37
CA GLY A 580 30.28 13.28 -33.52
C GLY A 580 29.02 14.10 -33.25
N GLU A 581 27.89 13.44 -32.99
CA GLU A 581 26.62 14.11 -32.75
C GLU A 581 26.27 14.23 -31.24
N GLY A 582 25.29 15.09 -30.91
CA GLY A 582 24.96 15.42 -29.55
C GLY A 582 24.42 14.25 -28.72
N GLY A 583 23.90 13.22 -29.37
CA GLY A 583 23.40 12.00 -28.73
C GLY A 583 24.31 10.77 -28.88
N GLN A 584 25.55 10.94 -29.36
CA GLN A 584 26.44 9.80 -29.65
C GLN A 584 26.65 8.86 -28.47
N LYS A 585 26.61 9.38 -27.22
CA LYS A 585 26.75 8.57 -26.01
C LYS A 585 25.53 7.67 -25.72
N ALA A 586 24.44 7.80 -26.48
CA ALA A 586 23.29 6.89 -26.44
C ALA A 586 23.47 5.65 -27.33
N MET A 587 24.54 5.57 -28.11
CA MET A 587 24.85 4.39 -28.94
C MET A 587 24.90 3.13 -28.10
N VAL A 588 24.35 2.06 -28.64
CA VAL A 588 24.42 0.71 -28.06
C VAL A 588 25.16 -0.16 -29.07
N GLU A 589 26.24 -0.77 -28.63
CA GLU A 589 27.08 -1.62 -29.49
C GLU A 589 26.28 -2.78 -30.08
N GLY A 590 26.38 -2.94 -31.38
CA GLY A 590 25.66 -3.97 -32.15
C GLY A 590 24.19 -3.64 -32.45
N TYR A 591 23.69 -2.48 -32.05
CA TYR A 591 22.28 -2.12 -32.27
C TYR A 591 22.14 -0.72 -32.87
N ARG A 592 21.14 -0.57 -33.73
CA ARG A 592 20.67 0.74 -34.20
C ARG A 592 19.72 1.31 -33.14
N VAL A 593 19.92 2.54 -32.76
CA VAL A 593 19.08 3.23 -31.77
C VAL A 593 18.52 4.52 -32.34
N ALA A 594 17.22 4.74 -32.19
CA ALA A 594 16.56 5.98 -32.59
C ALA A 594 16.26 6.79 -31.33
N VAL A 595 16.98 7.89 -31.12
CA VAL A 595 16.95 8.66 -29.88
C VAL A 595 16.75 10.15 -30.11
N LYS A 596 16.31 10.83 -29.06
CA LYS A 596 16.36 12.29 -28.94
C LYS A 596 16.77 12.70 -27.54
N THR A 597 17.78 13.51 -27.43
CA THR A 597 18.23 14.13 -26.17
C THR A 597 17.51 15.44 -25.94
N GLY A 598 17.32 15.78 -24.69
CA GLY A 598 16.72 17.02 -24.25
C GLY A 598 17.43 17.60 -23.00
N THR A 599 17.35 18.91 -22.88
CA THR A 599 17.78 19.66 -21.71
C THR A 599 16.79 20.78 -21.52
N ALA A 600 16.12 20.84 -20.37
CA ALA A 600 15.21 21.92 -20.04
C ALA A 600 15.68 22.66 -18.78
N ARG A 601 15.45 23.97 -18.74
CA ARG A 601 15.55 24.74 -17.49
C ARG A 601 14.32 24.49 -16.65
N LYS A 602 14.50 24.47 -15.34
CA LYS A 602 13.35 24.36 -14.42
C LYS A 602 12.62 25.70 -14.31
N LEU A 603 11.30 25.58 -14.28
CA LEU A 603 10.41 26.71 -14.01
C LEU A 603 10.07 26.71 -12.51
N GLU A 604 10.55 27.69 -11.76
CA GLU A 604 10.24 27.86 -10.33
C GLU A 604 9.53 29.22 -10.14
N LYS A 605 8.37 29.19 -9.53
CA LYS A 605 7.55 30.40 -9.27
C LYS A 605 7.32 31.29 -10.52
N GLY A 606 7.15 30.64 -11.68
CA GLY A 606 6.90 31.34 -12.95
C GLY A 606 8.14 31.92 -13.64
N GLN A 607 9.35 31.64 -13.15
CA GLN A 607 10.60 32.07 -13.75
C GLN A 607 11.52 30.89 -14.03
N TYR A 608 12.24 30.93 -15.15
CA TYR A 608 13.28 29.95 -15.46
C TYR A 608 14.53 30.20 -14.62
N VAL A 609 14.90 29.19 -13.82
CA VAL A 609 16.10 29.23 -12.98
C VAL A 609 17.26 28.48 -13.63
N GLU A 610 18.49 28.69 -13.15
CA GLU A 610 19.72 27.99 -13.60
C GLU A 610 19.84 26.57 -13.04
N LYS A 611 18.71 25.84 -13.06
CA LYS A 611 18.62 24.45 -12.71
C LYS A 611 18.11 23.68 -13.92
N TYR A 612 18.70 22.54 -14.21
CA TYR A 612 18.48 21.82 -15.44
C TYR A 612 17.95 20.42 -15.20
N ILE A 613 17.18 19.94 -16.17
CA ILE A 613 16.78 18.55 -16.27
C ILE A 613 17.40 18.01 -17.55
N ALA A 614 18.22 16.97 -17.43
CA ALA A 614 18.85 16.28 -18.55
C ALA A 614 18.11 14.96 -18.84
N TYR A 615 17.64 14.77 -20.06
CA TYR A 615 16.88 13.57 -20.40
C TYR A 615 17.17 13.06 -21.79
N THR A 616 16.94 11.76 -21.98
CA THR A 616 17.05 11.07 -23.28
C THR A 616 15.87 10.12 -23.40
N ALA A 617 15.20 10.18 -24.53
CA ALA A 617 14.12 9.27 -24.91
C ALA A 617 14.45 8.60 -26.25
N GLY A 618 14.13 7.33 -26.38
CA GLY A 618 14.43 6.61 -27.61
C GLY A 618 13.85 5.21 -27.66
N VAL A 619 14.03 4.58 -28.79
CA VAL A 619 13.59 3.20 -29.06
C VAL A 619 14.73 2.38 -29.65
N ALA A 620 14.71 1.08 -29.39
CA ALA A 620 15.68 0.13 -29.94
C ALA A 620 15.08 -1.30 -30.02
N PRO A 621 15.58 -2.12 -30.99
CA PRO A 621 16.37 -1.79 -32.16
C PRO A 621 15.62 -0.81 -33.07
N ALA A 622 16.30 0.07 -33.82
CA ALA A 622 15.57 1.04 -34.63
C ALA A 622 14.94 0.41 -35.91
N SER A 623 15.44 -0.73 -36.37
CA SER A 623 14.89 -1.49 -37.50
C SER A 623 13.52 -2.09 -37.21
N ASP A 624 13.33 -2.65 -35.97
CA ASP A 624 12.09 -3.23 -35.48
C ASP A 624 12.01 -2.98 -33.94
N PRO A 625 11.51 -1.80 -33.54
CA PRO A 625 11.57 -1.39 -32.15
C PRO A 625 10.80 -2.33 -31.21
N ARG A 626 11.50 -2.81 -30.19
CA ARG A 626 10.95 -3.65 -29.13
C ARG A 626 10.76 -2.89 -27.84
N PHE A 627 11.64 -1.96 -27.54
CA PHE A 627 11.64 -1.21 -26.29
C PHE A 627 11.68 0.29 -26.54
N ALA A 628 10.89 1.00 -25.73
CA ALA A 628 10.96 2.45 -25.57
C ALA A 628 11.50 2.76 -24.16
N LEU A 629 12.50 3.61 -24.08
CA LEU A 629 13.14 3.98 -22.84
C LEU A 629 13.22 5.51 -22.72
N VAL A 630 12.80 6.00 -21.55
CA VAL A 630 13.01 7.39 -21.14
C VAL A 630 13.85 7.39 -19.87
N VAL A 631 14.93 8.16 -19.88
CA VAL A 631 15.79 8.42 -18.72
C VAL A 631 15.90 9.91 -18.47
N LEU A 632 15.83 10.29 -17.21
CA LEU A 632 15.84 11.67 -16.75
C LEU A 632 16.74 11.81 -15.53
N ILE A 633 17.64 12.81 -15.54
CA ILE A 633 18.47 13.22 -14.40
C ILE A 633 18.12 14.67 -14.05
N ASN A 634 17.65 14.86 -12.83
CA ASN A 634 17.18 16.14 -12.33
C ASN A 634 18.27 16.85 -11.55
N GLU A 635 18.53 18.12 -11.90
CA GLU A 635 19.54 18.99 -11.30
C GLU A 635 20.94 18.34 -11.20
N PRO A 636 21.55 17.91 -12.32
CA PRO A 636 22.94 17.47 -12.30
C PRO A 636 23.86 18.64 -11.93
N LYS A 637 24.79 18.44 -10.97
CA LYS A 637 25.64 19.49 -10.39
C LYS A 637 27.13 19.21 -10.57
N ALA A 638 27.52 18.15 -11.28
CA ALA A 638 28.92 17.78 -11.51
C ALA A 638 29.54 18.46 -12.74
N GLY A 639 29.12 19.71 -13.06
CA GLY A 639 29.67 20.52 -14.12
C GLY A 639 29.11 20.25 -15.52
N GLN A 640 28.35 19.19 -15.74
CA GLN A 640 27.67 18.87 -16.99
C GLN A 640 26.16 18.82 -16.74
N TYR A 641 25.37 19.42 -17.66
CA TYR A 641 23.92 19.46 -17.56
C TYR A 641 23.19 19.14 -18.87
N TYR A 642 23.90 18.94 -19.97
CA TYR A 642 23.28 18.57 -21.25
C TYR A 642 22.88 17.10 -21.29
N GLY A 643 21.69 16.81 -21.86
CA GLY A 643 21.17 15.45 -21.99
C GLY A 643 22.15 14.50 -22.70
N GLY A 644 22.83 14.97 -23.74
CA GLY A 644 23.86 14.20 -24.45
C GLY A 644 25.08 13.79 -23.60
N SER A 645 25.40 14.57 -22.54
CA SER A 645 26.52 14.27 -21.65
C SER A 645 26.10 13.49 -20.39
N VAL A 646 24.90 13.75 -19.90
CA VAL A 646 24.41 13.23 -18.59
C VAL A 646 23.50 12.03 -18.75
N SER A 647 22.42 12.13 -19.55
CA SER A 647 21.40 11.10 -19.65
C SER A 647 21.62 10.11 -20.81
N ALA A 648 22.32 10.51 -21.88
CA ALA A 648 22.59 9.62 -23.02
C ALA A 648 23.46 8.39 -22.65
N PRO A 649 24.52 8.51 -21.84
CA PRO A 649 25.26 7.34 -21.35
C PRO A 649 24.39 6.38 -20.52
N LEU A 650 23.49 6.93 -19.70
CA LEU A 650 22.56 6.15 -18.90
C LEU A 650 21.56 5.40 -19.80
N PHE A 651 21.03 6.07 -20.84
CA PHE A 651 20.19 5.42 -21.84
C PHE A 651 20.91 4.23 -22.50
N SER A 652 22.14 4.43 -22.96
CA SER A 652 22.96 3.38 -23.59
C SER A 652 23.15 2.18 -22.67
N SER A 653 23.50 2.44 -21.41
CA SER A 653 23.74 1.37 -20.42
C SER A 653 22.48 0.56 -20.12
N ILE A 654 21.33 1.20 -19.89
CA ILE A 654 20.06 0.53 -19.61
C ILE A 654 19.55 -0.22 -20.85
N MET A 655 19.51 0.44 -22.01
CA MET A 655 19.01 -0.16 -23.24
C MET A 655 19.88 -1.33 -23.68
N GLY A 656 21.20 -1.18 -23.62
CA GLY A 656 22.15 -2.24 -23.95
C GLY A 656 22.00 -3.47 -23.08
N TYR A 657 21.80 -3.29 -21.78
CA TYR A 657 21.48 -4.39 -20.85
C TYR A 657 20.15 -5.05 -21.23
N THR A 658 19.09 -4.25 -21.43
CA THR A 658 17.74 -4.73 -21.78
C THR A 658 17.75 -5.60 -23.05
N LEU A 659 18.39 -5.14 -24.11
CA LEU A 659 18.46 -5.85 -25.38
C LEU A 659 19.18 -7.20 -25.24
N LYS A 660 20.27 -7.23 -24.48
CA LYS A 660 21.02 -8.46 -24.20
C LYS A 660 20.24 -9.43 -23.30
N ALA A 661 19.66 -8.93 -22.21
CA ALA A 661 18.87 -9.73 -21.27
C ALA A 661 17.60 -10.34 -21.92
N ARG A 662 17.08 -9.69 -22.96
CA ARG A 662 15.93 -10.17 -23.72
C ARG A 662 16.30 -10.93 -25.01
N ASN A 663 17.57 -11.24 -25.19
CA ASN A 663 18.09 -11.96 -26.36
C ASN A 663 17.64 -11.36 -27.70
N ILE A 664 17.55 -10.02 -27.77
CA ILE A 664 17.20 -9.33 -29.00
C ILE A 664 18.38 -9.44 -29.99
N LYS A 665 18.09 -9.87 -31.21
CA LYS A 665 19.11 -9.98 -32.23
C LYS A 665 19.67 -8.58 -32.58
N PRO A 666 21.01 -8.42 -32.61
CA PRO A 666 21.62 -7.19 -33.09
C PRO A 666 21.24 -6.88 -34.52
N ASP A 667 20.97 -5.60 -34.82
CA ASP A 667 20.57 -5.09 -36.15
C ASP A 667 21.60 -4.15 -36.79
N ASN A 668 22.79 -4.02 -36.17
CA ASN A 668 23.90 -3.20 -36.66
C ASN A 668 25.23 -3.98 -36.65
N LEU A 669 25.19 -5.23 -37.12
CA LEU A 669 26.43 -6.02 -37.31
C LEU A 669 27.01 -5.76 -38.70
N THR A 670 28.33 -5.67 -38.78
CA THR A 670 29.04 -5.73 -40.07
C THR A 670 28.94 -7.17 -40.64
N ASP A 671 28.96 -7.31 -41.98
CA ASP A 671 28.86 -8.62 -42.63
C ASP A 671 29.89 -9.64 -42.12
N SER A 672 31.10 -9.17 -41.78
CA SER A 672 32.15 -9.98 -41.15
C SER A 672 31.81 -10.48 -39.74
N GLU A 673 31.18 -9.65 -38.93
CA GLU A 673 30.75 -10.02 -37.58
C GLU A 673 29.53 -10.94 -37.58
N SER A 674 28.65 -10.75 -38.54
CA SER A 674 27.49 -11.63 -38.78
C SER A 674 27.94 -13.05 -39.16
N ALA A 675 28.89 -13.18 -40.08
CA ALA A 675 29.46 -14.48 -40.48
C ALA A 675 30.17 -15.22 -39.34
N VAL A 676 30.94 -14.47 -38.47
CA VAL A 676 31.62 -15.06 -37.29
C VAL A 676 30.62 -15.54 -36.23
N ARG A 677 29.48 -14.87 -36.06
CA ARG A 677 28.43 -15.30 -35.12
C ARG A 677 27.66 -16.51 -35.63
N GLU A 678 27.34 -16.59 -36.92
CA GLU A 678 26.72 -17.78 -37.51
C GLU A 678 27.59 -19.01 -37.31
N ILE A 679 28.89 -18.92 -37.58
CA ILE A 679 29.85 -20.01 -37.35
C ILE A 679 29.91 -20.44 -35.89
N LYS A 680 29.88 -19.48 -34.93
CA LYS A 680 29.89 -19.80 -33.50
C LYS A 680 28.56 -20.37 -33.01
N SER A 681 27.42 -20.04 -33.62
CA SER A 681 26.13 -20.63 -33.28
C SER A 681 26.01 -22.06 -33.78
N GLU A 682 26.51 -22.35 -34.96
CA GLU A 682 26.56 -23.71 -35.51
C GLU A 682 27.52 -24.64 -34.74
N GLN A 683 28.63 -24.11 -34.20
CA GLN A 683 29.55 -24.86 -33.33
C GLN A 683 29.03 -25.15 -31.94
N LYS A 684 27.96 -24.47 -31.48
CA LYS A 684 27.31 -24.72 -30.19
C LYS A 684 26.15 -25.73 -30.27
N VAL A 685 25.68 -26.04 -31.48
CA VAL A 685 24.58 -26.97 -31.71
C VAL A 685 25.08 -28.38 -32.08
N ASN A 686 26.36 -28.51 -32.40
CA ASN A 686 27.11 -29.80 -32.58
C ASN A 686 27.97 -30.04 -31.34
#